data_29d4a8ad236ee08245f122b9cd056523
#
_entry.id   29d4a8ad236ee08245f122b9cd056523
#
_cell.length_a   1.000
_cell.length_b   1.000
_cell.length_c   1.000
_cell.angle_alpha   90.00
_cell.angle_beta   90.00
_cell.angle_gamma   90.00
#
_symmetry.space_group_name_H-M   'P 1'
#
loop_
_entity.id
_entity.type
_entity.pdbx_description
1 polymer ?
#
loop_
_entity_poly.entity_id
_entity_poly.type
_entity_poly.pdbx_seq_one_letter_code
_entity_poly.pdbx_strand_id
1 'polypeptide(L)'
;MAKDWWETDDLGGKLGKIKVSDGPVGLRCLAVTDSWENDSIYPSVAYPCYQMLSQTWNLSLAHKMGRALADDCIEHNVDVLLGPGVNIKRTPLCGRNFEYFSEDPYVAGMFGKSLIEGVQEGHVGTSLKHYCCNNREYNRYFLSSEVDERTLREIYLKPFEIAAQAKPWTVMTSYNLVNGVRMSANKKLNAVLREEFGFDGVIVSDWGAVQDPLDSLHSGLDLEFPHKAHHAQQMQEHLAAGRVDLDCLYKSSQRIIAIGEKATKERLLRKVRYSEEDRIAIAQEVEEEGIVLLKNNGVLPLQGQSLCVTGLPAQFCYHGGGSSAVIPNRPFVHLDVALQELGYEVAYTETTKKLFGANVAMGNIGQGCRDSTKYDVTILTVGTGEGAEVEETDRRDITLTPEELDALKYLKKYANKLVVVVYAGSAVDLSAFEELADAVVLAGFGGQNVSQAVANVLTGRVNPSGRLTETYAYSVKDIPSEHTHRDENVMVYEEGLNVGYRYFTTEDVPVLYPFGFGLSYSEFRYSDLAVEANGDTVEVRLCVENVSDKDGKEVIQLYIHEQNPAVYRPVRELKAFEKVLIKAHEKKPIVLTLDKKAFAYYSTQENQWTVNKGTFAIQIGKNANEILLEKQIVLV
;
A
#
# COMPACT_ATOMS: atom_id res chain seq x y z
N MET A 1 -5.44 -30.61 0.53
CA MET A 1 -5.55 -30.08 -0.85
C MET A 1 -6.65 -29.03 -0.87
N ALA A 2 -6.58 -28.07 -1.79
CA ALA A 2 -7.74 -27.22 -2.06
C ALA A 2 -8.90 -28.13 -2.53
N LYS A 3 -10.12 -27.79 -2.14
CA LYS A 3 -11.33 -28.46 -2.60
C LYS A 3 -11.82 -27.83 -3.90
N ASP A 4 -11.81 -26.50 -3.90
CA ASP A 4 -12.29 -25.66 -5.01
C ASP A 4 -11.44 -24.37 -5.12
N TRP A 5 -12.04 -23.27 -5.52
CA TRP A 5 -11.37 -21.97 -5.67
C TRP A 5 -11.07 -21.28 -4.32
N TRP A 6 -11.90 -21.52 -3.28
CA TRP A 6 -11.89 -20.71 -2.07
C TRP A 6 -11.91 -21.52 -0.77
N GLU A 7 -11.87 -22.85 -0.86
CA GLU A 7 -11.94 -23.71 0.31
C GLU A 7 -10.93 -24.86 0.24
N THR A 8 -10.47 -25.28 1.42
CA THR A 8 -9.72 -26.54 1.54
C THR A 8 -10.68 -27.72 1.69
N ASP A 9 -10.19 -28.93 1.33
CA ASP A 9 -10.91 -30.17 1.59
C ASP A 9 -10.94 -30.49 3.09
N ASP A 10 -12.08 -30.94 3.60
CA ASP A 10 -12.25 -31.33 4.99
C ASP A 10 -11.97 -32.83 5.23
N LEU A 11 -11.56 -33.56 4.19
CA LEU A 11 -11.29 -35.02 4.22
C LEU A 11 -12.44 -35.82 4.83
N GLY A 12 -13.68 -35.51 4.46
CA GLY A 12 -14.89 -36.17 4.99
C GLY A 12 -15.20 -35.77 6.43
N GLY A 13 -14.95 -34.55 6.82
CA GLY A 13 -15.22 -34.00 8.15
C GLY A 13 -14.15 -34.32 9.19
N LYS A 14 -13.00 -34.88 8.78
CA LYS A 14 -11.89 -35.21 9.68
C LYS A 14 -10.96 -34.03 9.95
N LEU A 15 -10.98 -33.03 9.08
CA LEU A 15 -10.16 -31.82 9.18
C LEU A 15 -11.06 -30.59 9.16
N GLY A 16 -10.67 -29.55 9.89
CA GLY A 16 -11.35 -28.27 9.82
C GLY A 16 -11.17 -27.67 8.42
N LYS A 17 -12.29 -27.45 7.72
CA LYS A 17 -12.34 -26.74 6.45
C LYS A 17 -11.90 -25.29 6.63
N ILE A 18 -11.10 -24.76 5.72
CA ILE A 18 -10.65 -23.36 5.72
C ILE A 18 -11.25 -22.66 4.51
N LYS A 19 -11.99 -21.59 4.74
CA LYS A 19 -12.48 -20.69 3.70
C LYS A 19 -11.55 -19.48 3.61
N VAL A 20 -11.08 -19.18 2.41
CA VAL A 20 -10.25 -18.02 2.12
C VAL A 20 -11.01 -17.00 1.27
N SER A 21 -10.64 -15.72 1.32
CA SER A 21 -11.25 -14.68 0.49
C SER A 21 -10.28 -13.55 0.24
N ASP A 22 -10.35 -12.95 -0.95
CA ASP A 22 -9.70 -11.68 -1.24
C ASP A 22 -10.31 -10.54 -0.42
N GLY A 23 -9.59 -9.42 -0.31
CA GLY A 23 -10.11 -8.24 0.36
C GLY A 23 -9.10 -7.22 0.87
N PRO A 24 -8.08 -6.82 0.12
CA PRO A 24 -7.16 -5.76 0.57
C PRO A 24 -7.85 -4.41 0.77
N VAL A 25 -8.90 -4.12 0.00
CA VAL A 25 -9.69 -2.87 0.09
C VAL A 25 -11.11 -3.11 0.61
N GLY A 26 -11.36 -4.25 1.23
CA GLY A 26 -12.66 -4.72 1.71
C GLY A 26 -12.92 -6.15 1.27
N LEU A 27 -13.66 -6.90 2.06
CA LEU A 27 -13.85 -8.33 1.83
C LEU A 27 -14.54 -8.58 0.49
N ARG A 28 -13.91 -9.37 -0.39
CA ARG A 28 -14.47 -9.83 -1.66
C ARG A 28 -14.89 -11.30 -1.53
N CYS A 29 -15.92 -11.54 -0.73
CA CYS A 29 -16.41 -12.88 -0.48
C CYS A 29 -17.45 -13.30 -1.51
N LEU A 30 -17.21 -14.42 -2.21
CA LEU A 30 -18.19 -15.00 -3.12
C LEU A 30 -19.19 -15.86 -2.35
N ALA A 31 -20.46 -15.80 -2.78
CA ALA A 31 -21.53 -16.65 -2.24
C ALA A 31 -21.34 -18.13 -2.64
N VAL A 32 -20.68 -18.37 -3.78
CA VAL A 32 -20.37 -19.69 -4.33
C VAL A 32 -18.87 -19.86 -4.38
N THR A 33 -18.34 -20.95 -3.84
CA THR A 33 -16.89 -21.19 -3.72
C THR A 33 -16.27 -21.95 -4.90
N ASP A 34 -17.08 -22.51 -5.79
CA ASP A 34 -16.65 -23.30 -6.94
C ASP A 34 -16.49 -22.49 -8.25
N SER A 35 -16.69 -21.17 -8.20
CA SER A 35 -16.60 -20.26 -9.36
C SER A 35 -15.75 -19.04 -9.05
N TRP A 36 -15.23 -18.43 -10.13
CA TRP A 36 -14.59 -17.12 -10.11
C TRP A 36 -15.54 -15.98 -10.51
N GLU A 37 -16.75 -16.28 -11.01
CA GLU A 37 -17.65 -15.30 -11.60
C GLU A 37 -18.16 -14.27 -10.58
N ASN A 38 -18.20 -13.00 -10.99
CA ASN A 38 -18.48 -11.86 -10.14
C ASN A 38 -19.95 -11.72 -9.70
N ASP A 39 -20.88 -12.50 -10.27
CA ASP A 39 -22.32 -12.33 -10.07
C ASP A 39 -22.81 -12.72 -8.66
N SER A 40 -21.93 -13.18 -7.80
CA SER A 40 -22.26 -13.67 -6.46
C SER A 40 -21.38 -13.10 -5.34
N ILE A 41 -20.82 -11.90 -5.51
CA ILE A 41 -20.03 -11.25 -4.45
C ILE A 41 -20.97 -10.61 -3.44
N TYR A 42 -20.77 -10.93 -2.14
CA TYR A 42 -21.49 -10.24 -1.07
C TYR A 42 -20.99 -8.79 -0.93
N PRO A 43 -21.90 -7.82 -0.85
CA PRO A 43 -21.51 -6.44 -0.49
C PRO A 43 -20.83 -6.40 0.88
N SER A 44 -19.79 -5.59 1.01
CA SER A 44 -19.07 -5.38 2.27
C SER A 44 -18.64 -3.93 2.44
N VAL A 45 -18.08 -3.58 3.59
CA VAL A 45 -17.49 -2.27 3.79
C VAL A 45 -16.30 -2.10 2.84
N ALA A 46 -16.31 -1.01 2.06
CA ALA A 46 -15.17 -0.64 1.23
C ALA A 46 -14.21 0.24 2.05
N TYR A 47 -13.00 -0.26 2.26
CA TYR A 47 -11.93 0.45 2.95
C TYR A 47 -10.99 1.14 1.97
N PRO A 48 -10.22 2.15 2.42
CA PRO A 48 -9.18 2.75 1.59
C PRO A 48 -8.12 1.74 1.17
N CYS A 49 -7.51 1.98 0.01
CA CYS A 49 -6.41 1.15 -0.48
C CYS A 49 -5.18 1.25 0.44
N TYR A 50 -4.24 0.31 0.30
CA TYR A 50 -3.07 0.25 1.19
C TYR A 50 -2.10 1.41 1.00
N GLN A 51 -2.05 2.01 -0.20
CA GLN A 51 -1.34 3.27 -0.37
C GLN A 51 -1.88 4.33 0.59
N MET A 52 -3.21 4.54 0.60
CA MET A 52 -3.84 5.54 1.45
C MET A 52 -3.67 5.22 2.94
N LEU A 53 -3.77 3.93 3.31
CA LEU A 53 -3.51 3.49 4.67
C LEU A 53 -2.07 3.80 5.10
N SER A 54 -1.08 3.55 4.26
CA SER A 54 0.32 3.87 4.59
C SER A 54 0.60 5.38 4.65
N GLN A 55 -0.08 6.18 3.83
CA GLN A 55 -0.01 7.64 3.89
C GLN A 55 -0.49 8.22 5.21
N THR A 56 -1.23 7.45 6.02
CA THR A 56 -1.54 7.83 7.40
C THR A 56 -0.31 7.89 8.29
N TRP A 57 0.74 7.10 8.03
CA TRP A 57 1.90 6.87 8.91
C TRP A 57 1.51 6.45 10.33
N ASN A 58 0.31 5.89 10.50
CA ASN A 58 -0.30 5.54 11.78
C ASN A 58 -0.52 4.02 11.88
N LEU A 59 0.43 3.34 12.52
CA LEU A 59 0.38 1.89 12.68
C LEU A 59 -0.80 1.43 13.54
N SER A 60 -1.19 2.22 14.54
CA SER A 60 -2.36 1.90 15.36
C SER A 60 -3.66 1.92 14.55
N LEU A 61 -3.75 2.82 13.57
CA LEU A 61 -4.90 2.89 12.68
C LEU A 61 -4.90 1.72 11.67
N ALA A 62 -3.72 1.29 11.20
CA ALA A 62 -3.59 0.08 10.40
C ALA A 62 -4.05 -1.17 11.15
N HIS A 63 -3.67 -1.30 12.43
CA HIS A 63 -4.16 -2.36 13.31
C HIS A 63 -5.69 -2.31 13.48
N LYS A 64 -6.24 -1.11 13.72
CA LYS A 64 -7.68 -0.89 13.87
C LYS A 64 -8.46 -1.27 12.62
N MET A 65 -7.97 -0.90 11.42
CA MET A 65 -8.54 -1.31 10.14
C MET A 65 -8.45 -2.84 9.95
N GLY A 66 -7.31 -3.45 10.30
CA GLY A 66 -7.16 -4.91 10.27
C GLY A 66 -8.20 -5.61 11.16
N ARG A 67 -8.46 -5.07 12.36
CA ARG A 67 -9.48 -5.62 13.25
C ARG A 67 -10.90 -5.45 12.69
N ALA A 68 -11.19 -4.36 11.98
CA ALA A 68 -12.45 -4.13 11.29
C ALA A 68 -12.66 -5.11 10.12
N LEU A 69 -11.62 -5.35 9.31
CA LEU A 69 -11.62 -6.37 8.24
C LEU A 69 -11.88 -7.79 8.79
N ALA A 70 -11.38 -8.09 9.99
CA ALA A 70 -11.68 -9.37 10.64
C ALA A 70 -13.16 -9.53 10.96
N ASP A 71 -13.86 -8.46 11.33
CA ASP A 71 -15.30 -8.50 11.58
C ASP A 71 -16.10 -8.79 10.31
N ASP A 72 -15.72 -8.20 9.15
CA ASP A 72 -16.29 -8.56 7.86
C ASP A 72 -16.05 -10.04 7.53
N CYS A 73 -14.84 -10.55 7.79
CA CYS A 73 -14.52 -11.97 7.62
C CYS A 73 -15.39 -12.88 8.50
N ILE A 74 -15.61 -12.50 9.77
CA ILE A 74 -16.43 -13.26 10.71
C ILE A 74 -17.88 -13.35 10.23
N GLU A 75 -18.47 -12.25 9.78
CA GLU A 75 -19.85 -12.19 9.27
C GLU A 75 -20.06 -13.08 8.04
N HIS A 76 -19.01 -13.23 7.20
CA HIS A 76 -19.04 -14.06 6.00
C HIS A 76 -18.41 -15.45 6.15
N ASN A 77 -18.08 -15.87 7.40
CA ASN A 77 -17.44 -17.14 7.71
C ASN A 77 -16.14 -17.38 6.95
N VAL A 78 -15.34 -16.34 6.71
CA VAL A 78 -14.01 -16.42 6.11
C VAL A 78 -12.99 -16.72 7.21
N ASP A 79 -12.08 -17.64 6.96
CA ASP A 79 -11.06 -18.03 7.93
C ASP A 79 -9.72 -17.34 7.71
N VAL A 80 -9.38 -17.07 6.45
CA VAL A 80 -8.13 -16.42 6.07
C VAL A 80 -8.43 -15.33 5.05
N LEU A 81 -8.07 -14.10 5.40
CA LEU A 81 -8.05 -12.97 4.48
C LEU A 81 -6.78 -13.05 3.62
N LEU A 82 -6.93 -12.97 2.27
CA LEU A 82 -5.81 -13.01 1.33
C LEU A 82 -5.15 -11.62 1.22
N GLY A 83 -4.43 -11.27 2.24
CA GLY A 83 -3.72 -10.01 2.43
C GLY A 83 -2.96 -10.00 3.76
N PRO A 84 -2.12 -8.96 3.97
CA PRO A 84 -1.83 -7.84 3.08
C PRO A 84 -0.80 -8.14 1.98
N GLY A 85 -0.84 -7.34 0.90
CA GLY A 85 0.22 -7.23 -0.07
C GLY A 85 1.32 -6.27 0.41
N VAL A 86 2.58 -6.72 0.43
CA VAL A 86 3.72 -5.91 0.92
C VAL A 86 4.83 -5.74 -0.12
N ASN A 87 4.54 -6.01 -1.40
CA ASN A 87 5.51 -5.78 -2.46
C ASN A 87 5.91 -4.31 -2.53
N ILE A 88 7.13 -4.05 -2.96
CA ILE A 88 7.67 -2.70 -3.10
C ILE A 88 7.09 -2.02 -4.35
N LYS A 89 6.70 -0.76 -4.23
CA LYS A 89 6.36 0.09 -5.38
C LYS A 89 7.65 0.48 -6.09
N ARG A 90 8.17 -0.45 -6.90
CA ARG A 90 9.42 -0.30 -7.66
C ARG A 90 9.30 0.77 -8.74
N THR A 91 8.12 0.84 -9.36
CA THR A 91 7.73 1.78 -10.39
C THR A 91 6.26 2.13 -10.23
N PRO A 92 5.82 3.35 -10.53
CA PRO A 92 4.40 3.70 -10.50
C PRO A 92 3.57 3.03 -11.61
N LEU A 93 4.21 2.29 -12.53
CA LEU A 93 3.53 1.66 -13.65
C LEU A 93 2.82 0.35 -13.29
N CYS A 94 3.23 -0.35 -12.23
CA CYS A 94 2.61 -1.62 -11.84
C CYS A 94 1.13 -1.43 -11.48
N GLY A 95 0.24 -2.18 -12.14
CA GLY A 95 -1.21 -2.03 -12.00
C GLY A 95 -1.76 -2.33 -10.61
N ARG A 96 -1.04 -3.11 -9.79
CA ARG A 96 -1.43 -3.47 -8.41
C ARG A 96 -0.81 -2.57 -7.33
N ASN A 97 -0.17 -1.45 -7.69
CA ASN A 97 0.44 -0.57 -6.70
C ASN A 97 -0.55 -0.04 -5.65
N PHE A 98 -1.82 0.15 -5.99
CA PHE A 98 -2.85 0.60 -5.04
C PHE A 98 -3.00 -0.34 -3.84
N GLU A 99 -2.75 -1.64 -4.00
CA GLU A 99 -2.81 -2.64 -2.93
C GLU A 99 -1.46 -2.91 -2.24
N TYR A 100 -0.43 -2.10 -2.54
CA TYR A 100 0.87 -2.11 -1.86
C TYR A 100 1.10 -0.81 -1.10
N PHE A 101 1.86 -0.87 -0.01
CA PHE A 101 1.99 0.25 0.92
C PHE A 101 2.96 1.34 0.43
N SER A 102 4.17 0.97 -0.01
CA SER A 102 5.25 1.95 -0.16
C SER A 102 6.35 1.51 -1.12
N GLU A 103 7.17 2.47 -1.57
CA GLU A 103 8.48 2.24 -2.17
C GLU A 103 9.55 1.91 -1.11
N ASP A 104 9.28 2.20 0.18
CA ASP A 104 10.19 1.94 1.29
C ASP A 104 9.88 0.60 1.96
N PRO A 105 10.89 -0.32 2.08
CA PRO A 105 10.68 -1.65 2.64
C PRO A 105 10.34 -1.66 4.13
N TYR A 106 10.80 -0.65 4.90
CA TYR A 106 10.48 -0.55 6.32
C TYR A 106 9.02 -0.15 6.52
N VAL A 107 8.55 0.87 5.80
CA VAL A 107 7.13 1.28 5.82
C VAL A 107 6.23 0.13 5.38
N ALA A 108 6.52 -0.51 4.24
CA ALA A 108 5.72 -1.63 3.74
C ALA A 108 5.64 -2.79 4.74
N GLY A 109 6.76 -3.14 5.36
CA GLY A 109 6.83 -4.20 6.36
C GLY A 109 6.08 -3.86 7.65
N MET A 110 6.23 -2.65 8.19
CA MET A 110 5.60 -2.22 9.43
C MET A 110 4.07 -2.11 9.30
N PHE A 111 3.57 -1.55 8.19
CA PHE A 111 2.14 -1.51 7.92
C PHE A 111 1.56 -2.91 7.70
N GLY A 112 2.26 -3.76 6.93
CA GLY A 112 1.88 -5.16 6.74
C GLY A 112 1.78 -5.90 8.07
N LYS A 113 2.80 -5.77 8.94
CA LYS A 113 2.81 -6.35 10.29
C LYS A 113 1.62 -5.90 11.11
N SER A 114 1.39 -4.60 11.19
CA SER A 114 0.33 -4.02 12.01
C SER A 114 -1.07 -4.45 11.56
N LEU A 115 -1.30 -4.50 10.24
CA LEU A 115 -2.57 -4.98 9.67
C LEU A 115 -2.80 -6.47 9.99
N ILE A 116 -1.77 -7.32 9.85
CA ILE A 116 -1.84 -8.75 10.20
C ILE A 116 -2.20 -8.92 11.67
N GLU A 117 -1.54 -8.20 12.57
CA GLU A 117 -1.81 -8.23 14.01
C GLU A 117 -3.28 -7.85 14.30
N GLY A 118 -3.80 -6.81 13.63
CA GLY A 118 -5.21 -6.40 13.76
C GLY A 118 -6.21 -7.44 13.29
N VAL A 119 -6.00 -8.03 12.11
CA VAL A 119 -6.86 -9.11 11.60
C VAL A 119 -6.83 -10.33 12.52
N GLN A 120 -5.64 -10.73 12.96
CA GLN A 120 -5.47 -11.92 13.79
C GLN A 120 -5.96 -11.73 15.24
N GLU A 121 -6.06 -10.49 15.74
CA GLU A 121 -6.77 -10.18 16.99
C GLU A 121 -8.26 -10.60 16.92
N GLY A 122 -8.85 -10.53 15.72
CA GLY A 122 -10.22 -11.00 15.46
C GLY A 122 -10.35 -12.52 15.28
N HIS A 123 -9.29 -13.30 15.55
CA HIS A 123 -9.28 -14.76 15.34
C HIS A 123 -9.52 -15.19 13.89
N VAL A 124 -9.09 -14.34 12.94
CA VAL A 124 -9.07 -14.57 11.49
C VAL A 124 -7.62 -14.62 11.03
N GLY A 125 -7.28 -15.58 10.18
CA GLY A 125 -5.95 -15.68 9.62
C GLY A 125 -5.70 -14.67 8.50
N THR A 126 -4.45 -14.50 8.14
CA THR A 126 -3.99 -13.67 7.02
C THR A 126 -3.11 -14.47 6.08
N SER A 127 -3.06 -14.07 4.81
CA SER A 127 -2.12 -14.57 3.82
C SER A 127 -1.24 -13.43 3.34
N LEU A 128 -0.05 -13.32 3.91
CA LEU A 128 0.94 -12.31 3.53
C LEU A 128 1.38 -12.54 2.07
N LYS A 129 1.28 -11.51 1.20
CA LYS A 129 1.45 -11.66 -0.25
C LYS A 129 2.18 -10.49 -0.90
N HIS A 130 2.69 -10.60 -2.11
CA HIS A 130 2.96 -11.82 -2.89
C HIS A 130 4.45 -12.13 -2.80
N TYR A 131 4.84 -13.23 -2.21
CA TYR A 131 6.24 -13.59 -1.93
C TYR A 131 6.90 -14.19 -3.18
N CYS A 132 7.87 -13.51 -3.87
CA CYS A 132 8.27 -12.12 -3.76
C CYS A 132 8.48 -11.50 -5.16
N CYS A 133 8.89 -10.22 -5.23
CA CYS A 133 9.22 -9.51 -6.47
C CYS A 133 8.09 -9.43 -7.50
N ASN A 134 6.83 -9.38 -7.06
CA ASN A 134 5.67 -9.13 -7.93
C ASN A 134 5.52 -7.62 -8.17
N ASN A 135 6.34 -7.07 -9.06
CA ASN A 135 6.44 -5.64 -9.33
C ASN A 135 5.94 -5.25 -10.73
N ARG A 136 5.33 -6.19 -11.43
CA ARG A 136 4.75 -6.02 -12.77
C ARG A 136 3.64 -7.04 -12.98
N GLU A 137 2.55 -6.60 -13.61
CA GLU A 137 1.39 -7.43 -13.89
C GLU A 137 1.42 -8.06 -15.30
N TYR A 138 1.85 -7.28 -16.30
CA TYR A 138 1.93 -7.80 -17.68
C TYR A 138 2.89 -8.98 -17.77
N ASN A 139 2.41 -10.07 -18.34
CA ASN A 139 3.15 -11.34 -18.54
C ASN A 139 3.67 -11.97 -17.23
N ARG A 140 3.04 -11.68 -16.08
CA ARG A 140 3.48 -12.07 -14.73
C ARG A 140 3.74 -13.58 -14.55
N TYR A 141 3.05 -14.44 -15.31
CA TYR A 141 3.24 -15.90 -15.25
C TYR A 141 4.57 -16.39 -15.86
N PHE A 142 5.19 -15.60 -16.73
CA PHE A 142 6.39 -15.99 -17.48
C PHE A 142 7.56 -15.03 -17.28
N LEU A 143 7.31 -13.90 -16.66
CA LEU A 143 8.31 -12.88 -16.36
C LEU A 143 9.30 -13.37 -15.31
N SER A 144 10.61 -13.24 -15.58
CA SER A 144 11.65 -13.43 -14.59
C SER A 144 12.13 -12.08 -14.04
N SER A 145 12.00 -11.88 -12.74
CA SER A 145 12.58 -10.77 -12.00
C SER A 145 14.03 -11.12 -11.65
N GLU A 146 14.99 -10.52 -12.36
CA GLU A 146 16.43 -10.76 -12.16
C GLU A 146 16.99 -9.73 -11.18
N VAL A 147 17.34 -10.17 -9.99
CA VAL A 147 17.75 -9.31 -8.88
C VAL A 147 18.95 -9.89 -8.15
N ASP A 148 19.95 -9.05 -7.86
CA ASP A 148 21.10 -9.46 -7.07
C ASP A 148 20.71 -9.76 -5.61
N GLU A 149 21.52 -10.60 -4.93
CA GLU A 149 21.22 -11.10 -3.59
C GLU A 149 21.08 -9.97 -2.56
N ARG A 150 21.90 -8.94 -2.63
CA ARG A 150 21.87 -7.84 -1.67
C ARG A 150 20.60 -7.00 -1.82
N THR A 151 20.29 -6.62 -3.05
CA THR A 151 19.04 -5.90 -3.37
C THR A 151 17.81 -6.72 -2.98
N LEU A 152 17.82 -8.02 -3.29
CA LEU A 152 16.76 -8.93 -2.91
C LEU A 152 16.52 -8.91 -1.40
N ARG A 153 17.59 -8.96 -0.59
CA ARG A 153 17.52 -8.99 0.88
C ARG A 153 17.13 -7.66 1.51
N GLU A 154 17.75 -6.57 1.05
CA GLU A 154 17.58 -5.25 1.67
C GLU A 154 16.30 -4.54 1.25
N ILE A 155 15.77 -4.84 0.04
CA ILE A 155 14.59 -4.17 -0.52
C ILE A 155 13.38 -5.11 -0.60
N TYR A 156 13.48 -6.21 -1.37
CA TYR A 156 12.29 -6.99 -1.77
C TYR A 156 11.86 -8.06 -0.77
N LEU A 157 12.78 -8.62 0.01
CA LEU A 157 12.45 -9.57 1.08
C LEU A 157 12.23 -8.87 2.44
N LYS A 158 12.76 -7.66 2.62
CA LYS A 158 12.68 -6.94 3.89
C LYS A 158 11.25 -6.70 4.40
N PRO A 159 10.26 -6.31 3.57
CA PRO A 159 8.88 -6.19 4.04
C PRO A 159 8.31 -7.51 4.57
N PHE A 160 8.65 -8.63 3.92
CA PHE A 160 8.23 -9.96 4.35
C PHE A 160 8.90 -10.40 5.64
N GLU A 161 10.21 -10.10 5.82
CA GLU A 161 10.94 -10.33 7.07
C GLU A 161 10.26 -9.62 8.25
N ILE A 162 9.87 -8.37 8.07
CA ILE A 162 9.21 -7.57 9.11
C ILE A 162 7.77 -8.07 9.34
N ALA A 163 6.99 -8.25 8.30
CA ALA A 163 5.58 -8.64 8.41
C ALA A 163 5.41 -10.08 8.93
N ALA A 164 6.33 -10.99 8.62
CA ALA A 164 6.31 -12.36 9.13
C ALA A 164 6.43 -12.45 10.66
N GLN A 165 6.95 -11.42 11.33
CA GLN A 165 7.00 -11.35 12.80
C GLN A 165 5.60 -11.36 13.43
N ALA A 166 4.56 -10.91 12.71
CA ALA A 166 3.17 -11.03 13.14
C ALA A 166 2.61 -12.46 13.02
N LYS A 167 3.41 -13.41 12.55
CA LYS A 167 3.06 -14.83 12.37
C LYS A 167 1.76 -15.02 11.57
N PRO A 168 1.70 -14.55 10.31
CA PRO A 168 0.55 -14.79 9.45
C PRO A 168 0.27 -16.28 9.36
N TRP A 169 -1.01 -16.66 9.17
CA TRP A 169 -1.33 -18.08 9.06
C TRP A 169 -0.80 -18.70 7.79
N THR A 170 -0.79 -17.91 6.70
CA THR A 170 -0.26 -18.33 5.41
C THR A 170 0.61 -17.25 4.80
N VAL A 171 1.50 -17.65 3.89
CA VAL A 171 2.21 -16.77 2.97
C VAL A 171 1.94 -17.25 1.55
N MET A 172 1.55 -16.32 0.67
CA MET A 172 1.26 -16.61 -0.73
C MET A 172 2.47 -16.30 -1.61
N THR A 173 2.92 -17.30 -2.39
CA THR A 173 3.98 -17.08 -3.39
C THR A 173 3.44 -16.28 -4.56
N SER A 174 4.29 -15.49 -5.20
CA SER A 174 3.92 -14.70 -6.37
C SER A 174 3.86 -15.54 -7.66
N TYR A 175 3.32 -14.96 -8.73
CA TYR A 175 3.23 -15.61 -10.05
C TYR A 175 4.57 -15.70 -10.78
N ASN A 176 5.42 -14.68 -10.65
CA ASN A 176 6.63 -14.50 -11.44
C ASN A 176 7.74 -15.50 -11.09
N LEU A 177 8.74 -15.55 -11.95
CA LEU A 177 10.02 -16.17 -11.64
C LEU A 177 10.90 -15.15 -10.91
N VAL A 178 11.81 -15.62 -10.06
CA VAL A 178 12.90 -14.83 -9.48
C VAL A 178 14.20 -15.54 -9.81
N ASN A 179 15.07 -14.82 -10.52
CA ASN A 179 16.35 -15.36 -11.01
C ASN A 179 16.16 -16.70 -11.77
N GLY A 180 15.20 -16.72 -12.70
CA GLY A 180 14.88 -17.87 -13.54
C GLY A 180 14.09 -18.99 -12.87
N VAL A 181 13.78 -18.89 -11.56
CA VAL A 181 13.05 -19.94 -10.82
C VAL A 181 11.65 -19.45 -10.42
N ARG A 182 10.61 -20.18 -10.82
CA ARG A 182 9.21 -19.88 -10.46
C ARG A 182 9.01 -19.86 -8.96
N MET A 183 8.33 -18.85 -8.43
CA MET A 183 8.21 -18.69 -6.98
C MET A 183 7.49 -19.85 -6.29
N SER A 184 6.49 -20.46 -6.91
CA SER A 184 5.84 -21.68 -6.38
C SER A 184 6.78 -22.89 -6.29
N ALA A 185 7.92 -22.88 -6.98
CA ALA A 185 8.94 -23.93 -6.98
C ALA A 185 10.34 -23.43 -6.56
N ASN A 186 10.42 -22.26 -5.91
CA ASN A 186 11.70 -21.65 -5.52
C ASN A 186 12.16 -22.13 -4.14
N LYS A 187 12.85 -23.27 -4.13
CA LYS A 187 13.35 -23.90 -2.90
C LYS A 187 14.24 -22.95 -2.07
N LYS A 188 15.10 -22.16 -2.73
CA LYS A 188 16.01 -21.23 -2.04
C LYS A 188 15.22 -20.18 -1.26
N LEU A 189 14.28 -19.52 -1.91
CA LEU A 189 13.51 -18.43 -1.28
C LEU A 189 12.48 -18.96 -0.27
N ASN A 190 11.88 -20.12 -0.52
CA ASN A 190 11.03 -20.76 0.48
C ASN A 190 11.82 -21.18 1.73
N ALA A 191 13.11 -21.59 1.59
CA ALA A 191 13.99 -21.85 2.73
C ALA A 191 14.30 -20.55 3.51
N VAL A 192 14.57 -19.42 2.83
CA VAL A 192 14.73 -18.11 3.50
C VAL A 192 13.52 -17.78 4.36
N LEU A 193 12.31 -17.93 3.82
CA LEU A 193 11.08 -17.68 4.57
C LEU A 193 10.95 -18.57 5.80
N ARG A 194 11.30 -19.87 5.67
CA ARG A 194 11.22 -20.85 6.76
C ARG A 194 12.29 -20.67 7.81
N GLU A 195 13.55 -20.63 7.37
CA GLU A 195 14.72 -20.77 8.23
C GLU A 195 15.21 -19.43 8.79
N GLU A 196 15.16 -18.37 7.96
CA GLU A 196 15.66 -17.06 8.38
C GLU A 196 14.57 -16.18 8.98
N PHE A 197 13.34 -16.18 8.39
CA PHE A 197 12.23 -15.40 8.93
C PHE A 197 11.41 -16.15 9.98
N GLY A 198 11.68 -17.45 10.16
CA GLY A 198 11.02 -18.28 11.18
C GLY A 198 9.55 -18.54 10.91
N PHE A 199 9.13 -18.52 9.64
CA PHE A 199 7.74 -18.77 9.28
C PHE A 199 7.38 -20.25 9.38
N ASP A 200 6.44 -20.60 10.24
CA ASP A 200 5.99 -21.96 10.52
C ASP A 200 4.59 -22.30 9.95
N GLY A 201 3.90 -21.31 9.39
CA GLY A 201 2.56 -21.47 8.78
C GLY A 201 2.57 -22.17 7.41
N VAL A 202 1.49 -22.08 6.66
CA VAL A 202 1.31 -22.72 5.35
C VAL A 202 1.77 -21.80 4.23
N ILE A 203 2.63 -22.28 3.33
CA ILE A 203 2.96 -21.59 2.07
C ILE A 203 1.93 -22.00 1.03
N VAL A 204 1.17 -21.02 0.51
CA VAL A 204 0.17 -21.24 -0.55
C VAL A 204 0.65 -20.67 -1.87
N SER A 205 0.19 -21.25 -2.98
CA SER A 205 0.41 -20.64 -4.30
C SER A 205 -0.54 -19.46 -4.50
N ASP A 206 -0.17 -18.52 -5.35
CA ASP A 206 -1.14 -17.67 -6.02
C ASP A 206 -2.00 -18.50 -6.99
N TRP A 207 -3.15 -17.97 -7.42
CA TRP A 207 -4.19 -18.71 -8.13
C TRP A 207 -3.72 -19.18 -9.52
N GLY A 208 -3.50 -20.48 -9.66
CA GLY A 208 -3.01 -21.08 -10.90
C GLY A 208 -1.49 -20.97 -11.12
N ALA A 209 -0.73 -20.46 -10.19
CA ALA A 209 0.72 -20.24 -10.31
C ALA A 209 1.56 -21.53 -10.35
N VAL A 210 1.02 -22.68 -9.90
CA VAL A 210 1.73 -23.96 -9.98
C VAL A 210 1.72 -24.51 -11.39
N GLN A 211 2.90 -24.87 -11.91
CA GLN A 211 3.05 -25.56 -13.20
C GLN A 211 3.41 -27.04 -13.02
N ASP A 212 4.31 -27.35 -12.09
CA ASP A 212 4.68 -28.71 -11.71
C ASP A 212 4.42 -28.92 -10.21
N PRO A 213 3.47 -29.81 -9.84
CA PRO A 213 3.12 -30.02 -8.45
C PRO A 213 4.21 -30.76 -7.64
N LEU A 214 5.05 -31.59 -8.30
CA LEU A 214 6.13 -32.29 -7.63
C LEU A 214 7.28 -31.34 -7.26
N ASP A 215 7.71 -30.51 -8.21
CA ASP A 215 8.74 -29.49 -7.96
C ASP A 215 8.28 -28.49 -6.90
N SER A 216 6.99 -28.11 -6.95
CA SER A 216 6.41 -27.21 -5.95
C SER A 216 6.40 -27.83 -4.55
N LEU A 217 6.02 -29.09 -4.39
CA LEU A 217 6.10 -29.80 -3.10
C LEU A 217 7.55 -29.89 -2.60
N HIS A 218 8.50 -30.26 -3.46
CA HIS A 218 9.92 -30.39 -3.11
C HIS A 218 10.59 -29.04 -2.81
N SER A 219 9.99 -27.94 -3.25
CA SER A 219 10.45 -26.57 -2.91
C SER A 219 9.92 -26.09 -1.56
N GLY A 220 8.97 -26.80 -0.94
CA GLY A 220 8.35 -26.43 0.33
C GLY A 220 7.02 -25.68 0.21
N LEU A 221 6.41 -25.61 -0.98
CA LEU A 221 5.01 -25.19 -1.15
C LEU A 221 4.10 -26.23 -0.49
N ASP A 222 3.15 -25.77 0.32
CA ASP A 222 2.26 -26.66 1.07
C ASP A 222 0.89 -26.86 0.39
N LEU A 223 0.36 -25.80 -0.22
CA LEU A 223 -1.02 -25.83 -0.75
C LEU A 223 -1.12 -25.06 -2.07
N GLU A 224 -1.68 -25.72 -3.08
CA GLU A 224 -2.01 -25.11 -4.36
C GLU A 224 -3.46 -24.62 -4.37
N PHE A 225 -3.70 -23.42 -4.85
CA PHE A 225 -5.00 -22.87 -5.22
C PHE A 225 -5.03 -22.48 -6.71
N PRO A 226 -6.21 -22.61 -7.41
CA PRO A 226 -7.33 -23.47 -7.05
C PRO A 226 -6.97 -24.95 -7.23
N HIS A 227 -7.87 -25.85 -6.80
CA HIS A 227 -7.70 -27.27 -7.07
C HIS A 227 -7.63 -27.58 -8.56
N LYS A 228 -6.61 -28.35 -8.96
CA LYS A 228 -6.45 -28.85 -10.34
C LYS A 228 -6.47 -30.39 -10.33
N ALA A 229 -7.52 -31.00 -10.89
CA ALA A 229 -7.68 -32.44 -10.91
C ALA A 229 -6.51 -33.17 -11.60
N HIS A 230 -5.94 -32.59 -12.68
CA HIS A 230 -4.79 -33.18 -13.37
C HIS A 230 -3.51 -33.14 -12.53
N HIS A 231 -3.27 -32.10 -11.71
CA HIS A 231 -2.15 -32.06 -10.77
C HIS A 231 -2.31 -33.11 -9.66
N ALA A 232 -3.52 -33.30 -9.15
CA ALA A 232 -3.81 -34.36 -8.16
C ALA A 232 -3.53 -35.75 -8.76
N GLN A 233 -3.90 -36.00 -10.01
CA GLN A 233 -3.57 -37.24 -10.72
C GLN A 233 -2.06 -37.41 -10.91
N GLN A 234 -1.36 -36.39 -11.38
CA GLN A 234 0.10 -36.41 -11.52
C GLN A 234 0.79 -36.73 -10.19
N MET A 235 0.35 -36.14 -9.07
CA MET A 235 0.91 -36.46 -7.75
C MET A 235 0.68 -37.92 -7.34
N GLN A 236 -0.47 -38.52 -7.66
CA GLN A 236 -0.72 -39.94 -7.44
C GLN A 236 0.23 -40.83 -8.26
N GLU A 237 0.48 -40.47 -9.53
CA GLU A 237 1.41 -41.16 -10.41
C GLU A 237 2.87 -41.02 -9.91
N HIS A 238 3.27 -39.85 -9.44
CA HIS A 238 4.58 -39.61 -8.83
C HIS A 238 4.76 -40.44 -7.54
N LEU A 239 3.72 -40.48 -6.71
CA LEU A 239 3.73 -41.29 -5.48
C LEU A 239 3.86 -42.80 -5.77
N ALA A 240 3.06 -43.29 -6.70
CA ALA A 240 3.12 -44.70 -7.14
C ALA A 240 4.50 -45.07 -7.75
N ALA A 241 5.15 -44.15 -8.43
CA ALA A 241 6.48 -44.31 -9.00
C ALA A 241 7.63 -44.09 -8.00
N GLY A 242 7.37 -43.77 -6.72
CA GLY A 242 8.37 -43.55 -5.69
C GLY A 242 9.20 -42.25 -5.90
N ARG A 243 8.66 -41.26 -6.65
CA ARG A 243 9.35 -39.99 -6.95
C ARG A 243 9.07 -38.88 -5.92
N VAL A 244 8.06 -39.06 -5.08
CA VAL A 244 7.69 -38.10 -4.04
C VAL A 244 8.61 -38.24 -2.84
N ASP A 245 9.22 -37.15 -2.39
CA ASP A 245 9.89 -37.08 -1.10
C ASP A 245 8.82 -37.13 0.02
N LEU A 246 8.78 -38.27 0.73
CA LEU A 246 7.79 -38.49 1.77
C LEU A 246 7.97 -37.57 2.97
N ASP A 247 9.19 -37.09 3.26
CA ASP A 247 9.44 -36.14 4.34
C ASP A 247 8.85 -34.76 3.99
N CYS A 248 9.01 -34.29 2.75
CA CYS A 248 8.36 -33.08 2.25
C CYS A 248 6.84 -33.18 2.32
N LEU A 249 6.26 -34.29 1.83
CA LEU A 249 4.83 -34.54 1.87
C LEU A 249 4.27 -34.58 3.31
N TYR A 250 5.00 -35.24 4.22
CA TYR A 250 4.62 -35.33 5.63
C TYR A 250 4.63 -33.96 6.31
N LYS A 251 5.71 -33.18 6.15
CA LYS A 251 5.83 -31.83 6.72
C LYS A 251 4.74 -30.88 6.19
N SER A 252 4.47 -30.91 4.89
CA SER A 252 3.39 -30.13 4.28
C SER A 252 2.03 -30.53 4.83
N SER A 253 1.73 -31.83 4.90
CA SER A 253 0.48 -32.34 5.47
C SER A 253 0.30 -31.93 6.92
N GLN A 254 1.35 -31.99 7.75
CA GLN A 254 1.29 -31.54 9.15
C GLN A 254 0.92 -30.07 9.27
N ARG A 255 1.49 -29.18 8.43
CA ARG A 255 1.16 -27.74 8.45
C ARG A 255 -0.29 -27.49 8.05
N ILE A 256 -0.78 -28.19 7.02
CA ILE A 256 -2.19 -28.08 6.58
C ILE A 256 -3.14 -28.57 7.68
N ILE A 257 -2.81 -29.68 8.36
CA ILE A 257 -3.61 -30.18 9.47
C ILE A 257 -3.60 -29.16 10.63
N ALA A 258 -2.42 -28.66 11.00
CA ALA A 258 -2.27 -27.71 12.09
C ALA A 258 -3.08 -26.42 11.87
N ILE A 259 -3.09 -25.88 10.63
CA ILE A 259 -3.89 -24.68 10.33
C ILE A 259 -5.39 -24.97 10.32
N GLY A 260 -5.83 -26.15 9.88
CA GLY A 260 -7.23 -26.59 9.96
C GLY A 260 -7.72 -26.72 11.39
N GLU A 261 -6.90 -27.32 12.28
CA GLU A 261 -7.18 -27.39 13.72
C GLU A 261 -7.19 -26.00 14.35
N LYS A 262 -6.24 -25.13 13.97
CA LYS A 262 -6.18 -23.74 14.42
C LYS A 262 -7.46 -23.00 14.03
N ALA A 263 -7.86 -23.05 12.77
CA ALA A 263 -9.08 -22.40 12.28
C ALA A 263 -10.32 -22.87 13.05
N THR A 264 -10.42 -24.17 13.32
CA THR A 264 -11.53 -24.76 14.09
C THR A 264 -11.59 -24.21 15.53
N LYS A 265 -10.43 -24.07 16.20
CA LYS A 265 -10.34 -23.51 17.56
C LYS A 265 -10.65 -22.01 17.56
N GLU A 266 -10.05 -21.26 16.62
CA GLU A 266 -10.19 -19.82 16.55
C GLU A 266 -11.64 -19.40 16.23
N ARG A 267 -12.39 -20.17 15.40
CA ARG A 267 -13.81 -19.91 15.14
C ARG A 267 -14.66 -19.85 16.41
N LEU A 268 -14.34 -20.64 17.43
CA LEU A 268 -15.06 -20.65 18.70
C LEU A 268 -14.84 -19.37 19.53
N LEU A 269 -13.77 -18.63 19.23
CA LEU A 269 -13.37 -17.42 19.95
C LEU A 269 -13.85 -16.15 19.24
N ARG A 270 -14.28 -16.26 17.97
CA ARG A 270 -14.69 -15.15 17.13
C ARG A 270 -15.85 -14.37 17.72
N LYS A 271 -15.71 -13.06 17.74
CA LYS A 271 -16.78 -12.13 18.10
C LYS A 271 -16.64 -10.86 17.25
N VAL A 272 -17.72 -10.44 16.63
CA VAL A 272 -17.80 -9.14 15.99
C VAL A 272 -17.62 -8.06 17.07
N ARG A 273 -16.65 -7.18 16.88
CA ARG A 273 -16.31 -6.09 17.81
C ARG A 273 -16.93 -4.76 17.39
N TYR A 274 -16.89 -4.50 16.07
CA TYR A 274 -17.35 -3.25 15.48
C TYR A 274 -18.64 -3.49 14.72
N SER A 275 -19.65 -2.64 14.95
CA SER A 275 -20.82 -2.59 14.08
C SER A 275 -20.41 -2.18 12.65
N GLU A 276 -21.32 -2.32 11.70
CA GLU A 276 -21.08 -1.85 10.33
C GLU A 276 -20.79 -0.34 10.29
N GLU A 277 -21.53 0.45 11.07
CA GLU A 277 -21.32 1.89 11.23
C GLU A 277 -19.92 2.21 11.79
N ASP A 278 -19.45 1.45 12.78
CA ASP A 278 -18.10 1.63 13.34
C ASP A 278 -17.02 1.29 12.29
N ARG A 279 -17.23 0.24 11.49
CA ARG A 279 -16.28 -0.14 10.43
C ARG A 279 -16.21 0.94 9.33
N ILE A 280 -17.34 1.51 8.95
CA ILE A 280 -17.41 2.64 8.01
C ILE A 280 -16.71 3.87 8.61
N ALA A 281 -16.93 4.16 9.88
CA ALA A 281 -16.25 5.26 10.57
C ALA A 281 -14.72 5.04 10.65
N ILE A 282 -14.26 3.80 10.83
CA ILE A 282 -12.84 3.44 10.78
C ILE A 282 -12.27 3.66 9.38
N ALA A 283 -12.99 3.26 8.32
CA ALA A 283 -12.57 3.54 6.94
C ALA A 283 -12.43 5.05 6.72
N GLN A 284 -13.40 5.86 7.15
CA GLN A 284 -13.33 7.31 7.06
C GLN A 284 -12.16 7.91 7.86
N GLU A 285 -11.86 7.39 9.05
CA GLU A 285 -10.69 7.85 9.83
C GLU A 285 -9.38 7.60 9.08
N VAL A 286 -9.25 6.46 8.41
CA VAL A 286 -8.09 6.16 7.54
C VAL A 286 -8.01 7.13 6.38
N GLU A 287 -9.15 7.43 5.72
CA GLU A 287 -9.23 8.39 4.63
C GLU A 287 -8.80 9.79 5.08
N GLU A 288 -9.36 10.28 6.18
CA GLU A 288 -9.06 11.60 6.73
C GLU A 288 -7.59 11.77 7.10
N GLU A 289 -6.96 10.72 7.67
CA GLU A 289 -5.54 10.75 8.01
C GLU A 289 -4.61 10.46 6.83
N GLY A 290 -5.10 9.77 5.78
CA GLY A 290 -4.33 9.38 4.60
C GLY A 290 -4.34 10.42 3.49
N ILE A 291 -5.32 11.33 3.44
CA ILE A 291 -5.36 12.42 2.47
C ILE A 291 -4.11 13.32 2.64
N VAL A 292 -3.42 13.59 1.52
CA VAL A 292 -2.20 14.40 1.50
C VAL A 292 -2.48 15.75 0.86
N LEU A 293 -2.25 16.84 1.59
CA LEU A 293 -2.25 18.19 1.04
C LEU A 293 -0.89 18.44 0.38
N LEU A 294 -0.86 18.52 -0.96
CA LEU A 294 0.36 18.67 -1.73
C LEU A 294 0.74 20.13 -1.97
N LYS A 295 -0.28 20.97 -2.21
CA LYS A 295 -0.11 22.42 -2.46
C LYS A 295 -1.25 23.19 -1.80
N ASN A 296 -0.93 24.38 -1.26
CA ASN A 296 -1.95 25.32 -0.78
C ASN A 296 -1.42 26.78 -0.82
N ASN A 297 -1.93 27.56 -1.73
CA ASN A 297 -1.63 29.00 -1.86
C ASN A 297 -2.65 29.84 -1.04
N GLY A 298 -3.07 29.35 0.13
CA GLY A 298 -3.95 30.05 1.06
C GLY A 298 -5.45 29.98 0.70
N VAL A 299 -5.87 29.10 -0.23
CA VAL A 299 -7.28 28.88 -0.55
C VAL A 299 -7.96 27.91 0.42
N LEU A 300 -7.21 27.02 1.03
CA LEU A 300 -7.67 26.07 2.01
C LEU A 300 -7.19 26.45 3.43
N PRO A 301 -7.96 26.19 4.49
CA PRO A 301 -9.30 25.61 4.47
C PRO A 301 -10.37 26.57 3.93
N LEU A 302 -11.43 26.00 3.31
CA LEU A 302 -12.59 26.75 2.83
C LEU A 302 -13.33 27.42 3.99
N GLN A 303 -13.82 28.65 3.78
CA GLN A 303 -14.47 29.48 4.81
C GLN A 303 -15.77 30.11 4.31
N GLY A 304 -16.75 29.29 3.94
CA GLY A 304 -18.07 29.76 3.54
C GLY A 304 -18.16 30.33 2.11
N GLN A 305 -17.18 30.05 1.26
CA GLN A 305 -17.19 30.41 -0.16
C GLN A 305 -18.29 29.63 -0.90
N SER A 306 -18.80 30.21 -1.99
CA SER A 306 -19.62 29.49 -2.97
C SER A 306 -18.73 28.57 -3.82
N LEU A 307 -19.18 27.33 -4.06
CA LEU A 307 -18.37 26.29 -4.67
C LEU A 307 -18.95 25.77 -5.98
N CYS A 308 -18.08 25.49 -6.94
CA CYS A 308 -18.42 24.71 -8.12
C CYS A 308 -17.57 23.43 -8.10
N VAL A 309 -18.21 22.25 -8.09
CA VAL A 309 -17.53 20.94 -8.17
C VAL A 309 -17.66 20.39 -9.58
N THR A 310 -16.59 19.89 -10.14
CA THR A 310 -16.56 19.26 -11.47
C THR A 310 -15.55 18.12 -11.51
N GLY A 311 -15.70 17.20 -12.43
CA GLY A 311 -14.83 16.03 -12.58
C GLY A 311 -15.56 14.73 -12.24
N LEU A 312 -15.26 13.67 -13.01
CA LEU A 312 -15.90 12.36 -12.85
C LEU A 312 -15.66 11.74 -11.46
N PRO A 313 -14.44 11.79 -10.89
CA PRO A 313 -14.17 11.22 -9.57
C PRO A 313 -14.99 11.82 -8.42
N ALA A 314 -15.61 13.00 -8.59
CA ALA A 314 -16.51 13.56 -7.60
C ALA A 314 -17.79 12.72 -7.40
N GLN A 315 -18.14 11.87 -8.37
CA GLN A 315 -19.37 11.07 -8.40
C GLN A 315 -19.14 9.57 -8.30
N PHE A 316 -17.89 9.12 -8.27
CA PHE A 316 -17.52 7.70 -8.22
C PHE A 316 -16.42 7.46 -7.20
N CYS A 317 -16.51 6.32 -6.52
CA CYS A 317 -15.43 5.83 -5.68
C CYS A 317 -14.59 4.84 -6.50
N TYR A 318 -13.30 5.12 -6.62
CA TYR A 318 -12.34 4.21 -7.26
C TYR A 318 -11.70 3.31 -6.21
N HIS A 319 -11.66 2.00 -6.46
CA HIS A 319 -11.13 0.99 -5.53
C HIS A 319 -9.95 0.21 -6.09
N GLY A 320 -9.56 0.46 -7.33
CA GLY A 320 -8.73 -0.46 -8.10
C GLY A 320 -9.53 -1.67 -8.61
N GLY A 321 -8.94 -2.44 -9.51
CA GLY A 321 -9.62 -3.54 -10.19
C GLY A 321 -9.02 -4.92 -9.90
N GLY A 322 -9.63 -5.96 -10.48
CA GLY A 322 -9.19 -7.35 -10.34
C GLY A 322 -9.69 -8.03 -9.07
N SER A 323 -8.88 -8.92 -8.51
CA SER A 323 -9.21 -9.68 -7.30
C SER A 323 -9.39 -8.80 -6.06
N SER A 324 -8.89 -7.57 -6.09
CA SER A 324 -9.04 -6.58 -5.02
C SER A 324 -10.36 -5.81 -5.08
N ALA A 325 -11.15 -5.95 -6.13
CA ALA A 325 -12.42 -5.23 -6.28
C ALA A 325 -13.43 -5.63 -5.20
N VAL A 326 -14.06 -4.64 -4.58
CA VAL A 326 -15.12 -4.82 -3.56
C VAL A 326 -16.44 -4.26 -4.09
N ILE A 327 -17.56 -4.84 -3.68
CA ILE A 327 -18.89 -4.24 -3.89
C ILE A 327 -19.26 -3.53 -2.59
N PRO A 328 -19.29 -2.18 -2.57
CA PRO A 328 -19.67 -1.44 -1.37
C PRO A 328 -21.10 -1.79 -0.91
N ASN A 329 -21.29 -1.95 0.39
CA ASN A 329 -22.60 -2.25 0.98
C ASN A 329 -23.53 -1.03 1.07
N ARG A 330 -23.02 0.17 0.78
CA ARG A 330 -23.80 1.43 0.72
C ARG A 330 -23.45 2.22 -0.53
N PRO A 331 -24.39 3.01 -1.06
CA PRO A 331 -24.11 3.93 -2.16
C PRO A 331 -23.01 4.93 -1.80
N PHE A 332 -22.19 5.26 -2.78
CA PHE A 332 -21.20 6.33 -2.67
C PHE A 332 -21.87 7.71 -2.57
N VAL A 333 -21.42 8.53 -1.65
CA VAL A 333 -21.85 9.93 -1.52
C VAL A 333 -21.00 10.80 -2.44
N HIS A 334 -21.64 11.63 -3.27
CA HIS A 334 -20.92 12.54 -4.17
C HIS A 334 -20.26 13.68 -3.38
N LEU A 335 -19.12 14.20 -3.87
CA LEU A 335 -18.39 15.25 -3.18
C LEU A 335 -19.19 16.56 -3.02
N ASP A 336 -19.98 16.92 -4.02
CA ASP A 336 -20.86 18.09 -3.95
C ASP A 336 -21.92 17.94 -2.86
N VAL A 337 -22.49 16.74 -2.71
CA VAL A 337 -23.46 16.43 -1.63
C VAL A 337 -22.77 16.49 -0.26
N ALA A 338 -21.58 15.90 -0.12
CA ALA A 338 -20.83 15.94 1.14
C ALA A 338 -20.50 17.39 1.58
N LEU A 339 -20.17 18.27 0.63
CA LEU A 339 -19.93 19.69 0.91
C LEU A 339 -21.23 20.45 1.25
N GLN A 340 -22.37 20.12 0.59
CA GLN A 340 -23.70 20.69 0.92
C GLN A 340 -24.13 20.32 2.33
N GLU A 341 -23.91 19.08 2.76
CA GLU A 341 -24.20 18.63 4.13
C GLU A 341 -23.38 19.41 5.18
N LEU A 342 -22.22 19.94 4.80
CA LEU A 342 -21.40 20.81 5.65
C LEU A 342 -21.85 22.28 5.62
N GLY A 343 -22.91 22.60 4.86
CA GLY A 343 -23.54 23.93 4.81
C GLY A 343 -22.98 24.86 3.72
N TYR A 344 -22.21 24.34 2.76
CA TYR A 344 -21.72 25.15 1.63
C TYR A 344 -22.76 25.26 0.51
N GLU A 345 -22.77 26.41 -0.17
CA GLU A 345 -23.49 26.56 -1.44
C GLU A 345 -22.64 25.91 -2.55
N VAL A 346 -23.10 24.80 -3.08
CA VAL A 346 -22.35 23.99 -4.06
C VAL A 346 -23.19 23.74 -5.30
N ALA A 347 -22.64 24.06 -6.46
CA ALA A 347 -23.16 23.60 -7.74
C ALA A 347 -22.26 22.50 -8.31
N TYR A 348 -22.88 21.44 -8.81
CA TYR A 348 -22.18 20.44 -9.62
C TYR A 348 -22.43 20.72 -11.10
N THR A 349 -21.35 20.73 -11.90
CA THR A 349 -21.48 20.91 -13.35
C THR A 349 -21.19 19.59 -14.07
N GLU A 350 -22.19 19.05 -14.79
CA GLU A 350 -22.10 17.79 -15.54
C GLU A 350 -21.07 17.79 -16.70
N THR A 351 -20.23 18.81 -16.79
CA THR A 351 -19.30 19.05 -17.91
C THR A 351 -18.37 17.88 -18.16
N THR A 352 -18.10 17.08 -17.13
CA THR A 352 -17.21 15.93 -17.21
C THR A 352 -17.90 14.61 -17.48
N LYS A 353 -19.21 14.47 -17.24
CA LYS A 353 -19.96 13.25 -17.59
C LYS A 353 -19.90 12.94 -19.09
N LYS A 354 -19.72 13.95 -19.94
CA LYS A 354 -19.59 13.81 -21.39
C LYS A 354 -18.16 13.70 -21.89
N LEU A 355 -17.16 13.98 -21.05
CA LEU A 355 -15.75 13.80 -21.38
C LEU A 355 -15.34 12.32 -21.49
N PHE A 356 -16.00 11.42 -20.76
CA PHE A 356 -15.67 9.99 -20.69
C PHE A 356 -16.54 9.08 -21.57
N GLY A 357 -17.55 9.60 -22.24
CA GLY A 357 -18.37 8.86 -23.23
C GLY A 357 -18.16 9.38 -24.63
N ALA A 358 -17.93 8.48 -25.60
CA ALA A 358 -17.68 8.78 -27.01
C ALA A 358 -18.52 9.95 -27.57
N ASN A 359 -17.88 10.94 -28.22
CA ASN A 359 -18.45 12.12 -28.88
C ASN A 359 -18.77 13.35 -28.03
N VAL A 360 -17.80 13.87 -27.29
CA VAL A 360 -17.94 15.22 -26.69
C VAL A 360 -17.48 16.29 -27.67
N ALA A 361 -18.43 17.04 -28.21
CA ALA A 361 -18.11 18.29 -28.88
C ALA A 361 -17.57 19.29 -27.83
N MET A 362 -16.42 19.93 -28.11
CA MET A 362 -15.75 20.96 -27.28
C MET A 362 -16.67 22.05 -26.73
N GLY A 363 -17.89 22.20 -27.26
CA GLY A 363 -18.88 23.17 -26.85
C GLY A 363 -19.49 22.97 -25.43
N ASN A 364 -19.42 21.76 -24.85
CA ASN A 364 -20.01 21.49 -23.55
C ASN A 364 -19.06 21.79 -22.37
N ILE A 365 -17.74 21.65 -22.55
CA ILE A 365 -16.74 22.14 -21.60
C ILE A 365 -16.91 23.64 -21.40
N GLY A 366 -17.20 24.36 -22.50
CA GLY A 366 -17.40 25.81 -22.49
C GLY A 366 -18.56 26.31 -21.62
N GLN A 367 -19.60 25.54 -21.39
CA GLN A 367 -20.76 26.00 -20.64
C GLN A 367 -20.60 25.80 -19.13
N GLY A 368 -20.12 24.64 -18.67
CA GLY A 368 -19.83 24.40 -17.26
C GLY A 368 -18.71 25.26 -16.72
N CYS A 369 -17.67 25.50 -17.54
CA CYS A 369 -16.58 26.41 -17.16
C CYS A 369 -16.97 27.89 -17.16
N ARG A 370 -17.94 28.32 -17.96
CA ARG A 370 -18.49 29.70 -17.86
C ARG A 370 -19.25 29.91 -16.57
N ASP A 371 -19.87 28.86 -16.06
CA ASP A 371 -20.57 28.95 -14.78
C ASP A 371 -19.57 28.99 -13.61
N SER A 372 -18.35 28.45 -13.75
CA SER A 372 -17.30 28.51 -12.72
C SER A 372 -16.89 29.96 -12.34
N THR A 373 -17.06 30.93 -13.22
CA THR A 373 -16.81 32.36 -12.92
C THR A 373 -17.77 32.94 -11.88
N LYS A 374 -18.90 32.28 -11.62
CA LYS A 374 -19.91 32.74 -10.66
C LYS A 374 -19.58 32.30 -9.23
N TYR A 375 -18.65 31.39 -9.05
CA TYR A 375 -18.30 30.81 -7.76
C TYR A 375 -16.93 31.33 -7.27
N ASP A 376 -16.78 31.36 -5.95
CA ASP A 376 -15.52 31.81 -5.34
C ASP A 376 -14.41 30.78 -5.55
N VAL A 377 -14.76 29.48 -5.46
CA VAL A 377 -13.81 28.38 -5.62
C VAL A 377 -14.38 27.31 -6.55
N THR A 378 -13.57 26.87 -7.50
CA THR A 378 -13.86 25.70 -8.33
C THR A 378 -13.01 24.52 -7.85
N ILE A 379 -13.62 23.37 -7.62
CA ILE A 379 -12.98 22.12 -7.25
C ILE A 379 -13.03 21.19 -8.46
N LEU A 380 -11.87 20.92 -9.06
CA LEU A 380 -11.70 19.93 -10.12
C LEU A 380 -11.26 18.61 -9.52
N THR A 381 -12.03 17.54 -9.75
CA THR A 381 -11.61 16.18 -9.41
C THR A 381 -11.04 15.47 -10.64
N VAL A 382 -9.89 14.83 -10.48
CA VAL A 382 -9.19 14.07 -11.51
C VAL A 382 -8.69 12.73 -10.95
N GLY A 383 -8.38 11.76 -11.80
CA GLY A 383 -7.85 10.50 -11.30
C GLY A 383 -7.54 9.47 -12.39
N THR A 384 -6.97 8.36 -11.99
CA THR A 384 -6.52 7.30 -12.92
C THR A 384 -7.65 6.48 -13.55
N GLY A 385 -8.89 6.61 -13.10
CA GLY A 385 -10.06 5.96 -13.69
C GLY A 385 -10.07 4.42 -13.57
N GLU A 386 -11.24 3.84 -13.82
CA GLU A 386 -11.39 2.39 -13.86
C GLU A 386 -10.54 1.77 -14.99
N GLY A 387 -9.83 0.67 -14.68
CA GLY A 387 -9.02 -0.09 -15.63
C GLY A 387 -7.59 0.43 -15.84
N ALA A 388 -7.21 1.56 -15.24
CA ALA A 388 -5.81 2.01 -15.26
C ALA A 388 -4.96 1.37 -14.16
N GLU A 389 -5.56 1.10 -12.99
CA GLU A 389 -4.92 0.43 -11.86
C GLU A 389 -5.71 -0.84 -11.52
N VAL A 390 -5.29 -1.94 -12.11
CA VAL A 390 -6.00 -3.22 -12.08
C VAL A 390 -5.02 -4.39 -12.19
N GLU A 391 -5.38 -5.50 -11.57
CA GLU A 391 -4.65 -6.76 -11.71
C GLU A 391 -4.56 -7.21 -13.18
N GLU A 392 -3.45 -7.86 -13.56
CA GLU A 392 -3.11 -8.34 -14.92
C GLU A 392 -2.75 -7.25 -15.94
N THR A 393 -2.80 -5.98 -15.56
CA THR A 393 -2.54 -4.87 -16.48
C THR A 393 -1.64 -3.83 -15.83
N ASP A 394 -0.61 -3.37 -16.53
CA ASP A 394 0.24 -2.26 -16.09
C ASP A 394 -0.18 -0.96 -16.76
N ARG A 395 0.08 0.16 -16.10
CA ARG A 395 -0.09 1.50 -16.66
C ARG A 395 0.91 1.73 -17.79
N ARG A 396 0.50 2.44 -18.81
CA ARG A 396 1.38 2.81 -19.94
C ARG A 396 2.35 3.94 -19.58
N ASP A 397 1.87 4.87 -18.77
CA ASP A 397 2.60 6.04 -18.26
C ASP A 397 1.96 6.53 -16.96
N ILE A 398 2.47 7.62 -16.42
CA ILE A 398 1.95 8.24 -15.19
C ILE A 398 1.11 9.49 -15.44
N THR A 399 0.82 9.83 -16.69
CA THR A 399 0.04 11.02 -17.03
C THR A 399 -1.44 10.82 -16.74
N LEU A 400 -2.13 11.89 -16.40
CA LEU A 400 -3.58 11.95 -16.40
C LEU A 400 -4.08 12.13 -17.84
N THR A 401 -5.39 11.96 -18.05
CA THR A 401 -5.95 11.99 -19.41
C THR A 401 -5.78 13.37 -20.07
N PRO A 402 -5.64 13.46 -21.41
CA PRO A 402 -5.62 14.74 -22.13
C PRO A 402 -6.83 15.62 -21.81
N GLU A 403 -8.00 14.99 -21.60
CA GLU A 403 -9.27 15.65 -21.26
C GLU A 403 -9.19 16.32 -19.89
N GLU A 404 -8.59 15.68 -18.90
CA GLU A 404 -8.39 16.24 -17.55
C GLU A 404 -7.39 17.42 -17.59
N LEU A 405 -6.31 17.29 -18.37
CA LEU A 405 -5.34 18.37 -18.57
C LEU A 405 -5.96 19.57 -19.31
N ASP A 406 -6.82 19.33 -20.28
CA ASP A 406 -7.53 20.39 -20.98
C ASP A 406 -8.57 21.06 -20.08
N ALA A 407 -9.29 20.29 -19.25
CA ALA A 407 -10.18 20.82 -18.22
C ALA A 407 -9.43 21.72 -17.22
N LEU A 408 -8.26 21.28 -16.74
CA LEU A 408 -7.39 22.06 -15.85
C LEU A 408 -7.01 23.42 -16.47
N LYS A 409 -6.47 23.41 -17.70
CA LYS A 409 -6.05 24.62 -18.42
C LYS A 409 -7.22 25.57 -18.66
N TYR A 410 -8.39 25.02 -18.99
CA TYR A 410 -9.59 25.80 -19.22
C TYR A 410 -10.12 26.42 -17.92
N LEU A 411 -10.22 25.66 -16.85
CA LEU A 411 -10.67 26.14 -15.53
C LEU A 411 -9.70 27.18 -14.96
N LYS A 412 -8.40 27.02 -15.13
CA LYS A 412 -7.42 28.05 -14.73
C LYS A 412 -7.72 29.41 -15.34
N LYS A 413 -8.24 29.43 -16.56
CA LYS A 413 -8.59 30.70 -17.25
C LYS A 413 -9.85 31.37 -16.69
N TYR A 414 -10.80 30.61 -16.14
CA TYR A 414 -12.13 31.10 -15.81
C TYR A 414 -12.47 31.02 -14.31
N ALA A 415 -11.86 30.11 -13.56
CA ALA A 415 -12.11 30.00 -12.12
C ALA A 415 -11.42 31.15 -11.35
N ASN A 416 -12.08 31.68 -10.33
CA ASN A 416 -11.51 32.68 -9.42
C ASN A 416 -10.38 32.04 -8.59
N LYS A 417 -10.67 30.87 -7.99
CA LYS A 417 -9.72 29.98 -7.32
C LYS A 417 -9.94 28.56 -7.78
N LEU A 418 -8.85 27.80 -7.97
CA LEU A 418 -8.88 26.44 -8.46
C LEU A 418 -8.23 25.47 -7.45
N VAL A 419 -9.02 24.59 -6.90
CA VAL A 419 -8.58 23.47 -6.07
C VAL A 419 -8.67 22.20 -6.91
N VAL A 420 -7.64 21.35 -6.88
CA VAL A 420 -7.64 20.05 -7.55
C VAL A 420 -7.61 18.95 -6.50
N VAL A 421 -8.50 17.96 -6.66
CA VAL A 421 -8.53 16.74 -5.84
C VAL A 421 -8.20 15.55 -6.74
N VAL A 422 -7.14 14.82 -6.40
CA VAL A 422 -6.59 13.73 -7.20
C VAL A 422 -6.94 12.39 -6.58
N TYR A 423 -7.55 11.49 -7.36
CA TYR A 423 -7.88 10.13 -6.97
C TYR A 423 -7.01 9.15 -7.78
N ALA A 424 -5.94 8.65 -7.17
CA ALA A 424 -5.00 7.73 -7.80
C ALA A 424 -4.41 6.78 -6.75
N GLY A 425 -4.26 5.51 -7.09
CA GLY A 425 -3.72 4.47 -6.21
C GLY A 425 -2.19 4.36 -6.24
N SER A 426 -1.52 5.09 -7.14
CA SER A 426 -0.07 5.22 -7.23
C SER A 426 0.31 6.58 -7.82
N ALA A 427 1.60 6.93 -7.81
CA ALA A 427 2.08 8.21 -8.28
C ALA A 427 1.65 8.52 -9.73
N VAL A 428 1.24 9.77 -9.95
CA VAL A 428 0.85 10.35 -11.24
C VAL A 428 1.62 11.64 -11.48
N ASP A 429 1.77 12.05 -12.74
CA ASP A 429 2.38 13.33 -13.10
C ASP A 429 1.42 14.47 -12.73
N LEU A 430 1.80 15.23 -11.74
CA LEU A 430 1.05 16.39 -11.24
C LEU A 430 1.72 17.73 -11.61
N SER A 431 2.72 17.75 -12.49
CA SER A 431 3.50 18.96 -12.83
C SER A 431 2.61 20.11 -13.31
N ALA A 432 1.67 19.82 -14.22
CA ALA A 432 0.73 20.84 -14.70
C ALA A 432 -0.25 21.32 -13.61
N PHE A 433 -0.62 20.43 -12.69
CA PHE A 433 -1.53 20.74 -11.58
C PHE A 433 -0.83 21.60 -10.53
N GLU A 434 0.45 21.29 -10.24
CA GLU A 434 1.28 22.11 -9.35
C GLU A 434 1.44 23.54 -9.89
N GLU A 435 1.64 23.72 -11.19
CA GLU A 435 1.76 25.03 -11.79
C GLU A 435 0.45 25.82 -11.77
N LEU A 436 -0.67 25.18 -12.15
CA LEU A 436 -1.91 25.88 -12.48
C LEU A 436 -2.92 25.96 -11.33
N ALA A 437 -2.95 25.03 -10.39
CA ALA A 437 -3.91 25.05 -9.29
C ALA A 437 -3.49 25.96 -8.13
N ASP A 438 -4.46 26.50 -7.38
CA ASP A 438 -4.20 27.22 -6.12
C ASP A 438 -3.99 26.25 -4.95
N ALA A 439 -4.61 25.06 -5.00
CA ALA A 439 -4.35 23.95 -4.07
C ALA A 439 -4.45 22.60 -4.79
N VAL A 440 -3.67 21.61 -4.33
CA VAL A 440 -3.69 20.24 -4.80
C VAL A 440 -3.78 19.31 -3.60
N VAL A 441 -4.77 18.41 -3.62
CA VAL A 441 -5.06 17.42 -2.57
C VAL A 441 -5.06 16.03 -3.19
N LEU A 442 -4.24 15.12 -2.67
CA LEU A 442 -4.26 13.72 -3.06
C LEU A 442 -5.20 12.95 -2.12
N ALA A 443 -6.33 12.50 -2.67
CA ALA A 443 -7.34 11.72 -1.95
C ALA A 443 -7.12 10.19 -2.09
N GLY A 444 -6.25 9.74 -2.99
CA GLY A 444 -5.97 8.32 -3.22
C GLY A 444 -7.20 7.53 -3.70
N PHE A 445 -7.13 6.21 -3.64
CA PHE A 445 -8.30 5.33 -3.72
C PHE A 445 -8.84 5.15 -2.30
N GLY A 446 -9.83 5.96 -1.95
CA GLY A 446 -10.50 5.89 -0.66
C GLY A 446 -11.51 4.75 -0.57
N GLY A 447 -12.08 4.59 0.61
CA GLY A 447 -13.23 3.73 0.83
C GLY A 447 -14.55 4.43 0.48
N GLN A 448 -15.62 3.88 0.98
CA GLN A 448 -16.98 4.36 0.61
C GLN A 448 -17.33 5.76 1.12
N ASN A 449 -16.58 6.33 2.09
CA ASN A 449 -16.79 7.66 2.66
C ASN A 449 -15.73 8.69 2.22
N VAL A 450 -14.97 8.41 1.18
CA VAL A 450 -13.86 9.30 0.74
C VAL A 450 -14.30 10.74 0.46
N SER A 451 -15.49 10.94 -0.09
CA SER A 451 -16.01 12.30 -0.33
C SER A 451 -16.24 13.07 0.97
N GLN A 452 -16.72 12.40 2.02
CA GLN A 452 -16.89 13.00 3.34
C GLN A 452 -15.55 13.37 3.95
N ALA A 453 -14.56 12.47 3.85
CA ALA A 453 -13.20 12.73 4.31
C ALA A 453 -12.55 13.90 3.56
N VAL A 454 -12.68 13.94 2.23
CA VAL A 454 -12.20 15.05 1.40
C VAL A 454 -12.88 16.35 1.81
N ALA A 455 -14.22 16.37 1.95
CA ALA A 455 -14.96 17.56 2.38
C ALA A 455 -14.49 18.05 3.76
N ASN A 456 -14.25 17.14 4.72
CA ASN A 456 -13.75 17.48 6.05
C ASN A 456 -12.35 18.10 5.99
N VAL A 457 -11.46 17.60 5.13
CA VAL A 457 -10.12 18.17 4.93
C VAL A 457 -10.21 19.53 4.23
N LEU A 458 -10.97 19.65 3.14
CA LEU A 458 -11.11 20.91 2.39
C LEU A 458 -11.66 22.06 3.26
N THR A 459 -12.59 21.75 4.16
CA THR A 459 -13.24 22.72 5.06
C THR A 459 -12.49 22.95 6.36
N GLY A 460 -11.38 22.22 6.59
CA GLY A 460 -10.56 22.32 7.80
C GLY A 460 -11.22 21.77 9.07
N ARG A 461 -12.30 20.98 8.95
CA ARG A 461 -12.82 20.17 10.05
C ARG A 461 -11.80 19.15 10.50
N VAL A 462 -11.06 18.61 9.52
CA VAL A 462 -9.88 17.77 9.74
C VAL A 462 -8.65 18.53 9.26
N ASN A 463 -7.61 18.56 10.08
CA ASN A 463 -6.32 19.11 9.71
C ASN A 463 -5.53 18.04 8.94
N PRO A 464 -5.16 18.26 7.65
CA PRO A 464 -4.46 17.27 6.86
C PRO A 464 -3.14 16.86 7.52
N SER A 465 -2.91 15.56 7.58
CA SER A 465 -1.74 14.98 8.25
C SER A 465 -1.13 13.80 7.49
N GLY A 466 -1.66 13.47 6.33
CA GLY A 466 -1.12 12.47 5.44
C GLY A 466 0.25 12.88 4.89
N ARG A 467 1.11 11.89 4.66
CA ARG A 467 2.43 12.07 4.03
C ARG A 467 2.62 11.01 2.96
N LEU A 468 3.23 11.39 1.84
CA LEU A 468 3.49 10.47 0.74
C LEU A 468 4.36 9.29 1.19
N THR A 469 4.05 8.09 0.71
CA THR A 469 4.82 6.87 0.93
C THR A 469 5.48 6.36 -0.36
N GLU A 470 5.46 7.20 -1.38
CA GLU A 470 6.19 7.05 -2.64
C GLU A 470 6.58 8.42 -3.19
N THR A 471 7.63 8.46 -4.00
CA THR A 471 8.14 9.68 -4.64
C THR A 471 7.33 10.01 -5.88
N TYR A 472 6.96 11.28 -6.05
CA TYR A 472 6.32 11.80 -7.25
C TYR A 472 7.37 12.47 -8.13
N ALA A 473 7.80 11.78 -9.17
CA ALA A 473 8.75 12.29 -10.14
C ALA A 473 8.08 13.25 -11.14
N TYR A 474 8.86 14.10 -11.80
CA TYR A 474 8.36 14.95 -12.90
C TYR A 474 8.00 14.13 -14.13
N SER A 475 8.67 13.01 -14.35
CA SER A 475 8.43 12.12 -15.47
C SER A 475 8.71 10.67 -15.09
N VAL A 476 8.00 9.73 -15.72
CA VAL A 476 8.32 8.30 -15.59
C VAL A 476 9.74 7.98 -16.04
N LYS A 477 10.31 8.77 -16.94
CA LYS A 477 11.70 8.64 -17.44
C LYS A 477 12.77 8.96 -16.41
N ASP A 478 12.41 9.69 -15.36
CA ASP A 478 13.32 10.00 -14.25
C ASP A 478 13.45 8.83 -13.27
N ILE A 479 12.61 7.80 -13.43
CA ILE A 479 12.57 6.62 -12.56
C ILE A 479 13.55 5.57 -13.11
N PRO A 480 14.54 5.12 -12.33
CA PRO A 480 15.63 4.27 -12.84
C PRO A 480 15.14 2.91 -13.37
N SER A 481 14.00 2.42 -12.89
CA SER A 481 13.43 1.12 -13.31
C SER A 481 12.54 1.19 -14.57
N GLU A 482 12.33 2.38 -15.17
CA GLU A 482 11.37 2.54 -16.26
C GLU A 482 11.75 1.71 -17.49
N HIS A 483 13.01 1.79 -17.93
CA HIS A 483 13.46 1.12 -19.14
C HIS A 483 13.42 -0.41 -19.04
N THR A 484 13.69 -0.99 -17.85
CA THR A 484 13.65 -2.44 -17.64
C THR A 484 12.23 -2.96 -17.36
N HIS A 485 11.30 -2.09 -16.95
CA HIS A 485 9.92 -2.47 -16.69
C HIS A 485 9.19 -2.98 -17.94
N ARG A 486 9.63 -2.56 -19.13
CA ARG A 486 8.96 -2.84 -20.41
C ARG A 486 9.51 -4.06 -21.15
N ASP A 487 10.57 -4.71 -20.67
CA ASP A 487 11.14 -5.90 -21.29
C ASP A 487 10.13 -7.07 -21.26
N GLU A 488 10.04 -7.87 -22.32
CA GLU A 488 8.93 -8.83 -22.47
C GLU A 488 8.95 -9.97 -21.44
N ASN A 489 10.11 -10.61 -21.21
CA ASN A 489 10.20 -11.85 -20.42
C ASN A 489 11.17 -11.77 -19.25
N VAL A 490 12.01 -10.75 -19.20
CA VAL A 490 13.02 -10.56 -18.17
C VAL A 490 12.94 -9.12 -17.70
N MET A 491 12.88 -8.94 -16.39
CA MET A 491 12.91 -7.62 -15.76
C MET A 491 14.13 -7.56 -14.84
N VAL A 492 15.19 -6.90 -15.32
CA VAL A 492 16.42 -6.74 -14.55
C VAL A 492 16.29 -5.58 -13.57
N TYR A 493 16.67 -5.80 -12.33
CA TYR A 493 16.62 -4.80 -11.26
C TYR A 493 17.96 -4.06 -11.18
N GLU A 494 18.31 -3.37 -12.29
CA GLU A 494 19.61 -2.70 -12.45
C GLU A 494 19.83 -1.56 -11.46
N GLU A 495 18.75 -0.95 -10.99
CA GLU A 495 18.80 0.12 -10.00
C GLU A 495 19.33 -0.35 -8.63
N GLY A 496 19.32 -1.65 -8.36
CA GLY A 496 19.77 -2.22 -7.12
C GLY A 496 19.03 -1.63 -5.91
N LEU A 497 19.77 -1.08 -4.94
CA LEU A 497 19.18 -0.44 -3.76
C LEU A 497 18.51 0.92 -4.04
N ASN A 498 18.68 1.46 -5.24
CA ASN A 498 18.19 2.78 -5.64
C ASN A 498 16.73 2.76 -6.08
N VAL A 499 15.84 2.36 -5.19
CA VAL A 499 14.39 2.39 -5.40
C VAL A 499 13.80 3.63 -4.75
N GLY A 500 12.94 4.34 -5.49
CA GLY A 500 12.22 5.51 -4.98
C GLY A 500 13.15 6.60 -4.45
N TYR A 501 12.84 7.17 -3.28
CA TYR A 501 13.61 8.26 -2.68
C TYR A 501 15.09 7.94 -2.48
N ARG A 502 15.46 6.65 -2.34
CA ARG A 502 16.87 6.26 -2.22
C ARG A 502 17.66 6.68 -3.45
N TYR A 503 17.08 6.50 -4.64
CA TYR A 503 17.67 6.98 -5.90
C TYR A 503 17.71 8.50 -5.94
N PHE A 504 16.55 9.13 -5.81
CA PHE A 504 16.43 10.58 -6.02
C PHE A 504 17.30 11.40 -5.07
N THR A 505 17.43 10.96 -3.81
CA THR A 505 18.30 11.66 -2.84
C THR A 505 19.79 11.33 -3.01
N THR A 506 20.15 10.16 -3.51
CA THR A 506 21.55 9.75 -3.70
C THR A 506 22.14 10.38 -4.95
N GLU A 507 21.39 10.42 -6.04
CA GLU A 507 21.80 10.98 -7.33
C GLU A 507 21.45 12.47 -7.47
N ASP A 508 20.87 13.08 -6.42
CA ASP A 508 20.44 14.50 -6.41
C ASP A 508 19.51 14.85 -7.58
N VAL A 509 18.61 13.94 -7.92
CA VAL A 509 17.62 14.13 -9.00
C VAL A 509 16.40 14.86 -8.45
N PRO A 510 15.98 16.00 -9.05
CA PRO A 510 14.84 16.76 -8.58
C PRO A 510 13.53 15.97 -8.76
N VAL A 511 12.62 16.12 -7.81
CA VAL A 511 11.29 15.48 -7.81
C VAL A 511 10.20 16.52 -7.60
N LEU A 512 9.01 16.23 -8.07
CA LEU A 512 7.85 17.09 -7.86
C LEU A 512 7.46 17.13 -6.38
N TYR A 513 7.28 15.95 -5.78
CA TYR A 513 7.06 15.79 -4.34
C TYR A 513 7.88 14.61 -3.81
N PRO A 514 8.73 14.83 -2.80
CA PRO A 514 9.56 13.76 -2.25
C PRO A 514 8.75 12.78 -1.37
N PHE A 515 9.28 11.59 -1.17
CA PHE A 515 8.82 10.66 -0.16
C PHE A 515 8.73 11.32 1.22
N GLY A 516 7.66 11.09 1.94
CA GLY A 516 7.41 11.68 3.26
C GLY A 516 6.80 13.09 3.21
N PHE A 517 6.59 13.67 2.03
CA PHE A 517 6.05 15.01 1.87
C PHE A 517 4.54 15.08 2.14
N GLY A 518 4.10 16.20 2.68
CA GLY A 518 2.70 16.59 2.88
C GLY A 518 2.62 17.85 3.73
N LEU A 519 1.66 18.72 3.41
CA LEU A 519 1.39 19.95 4.12
C LEU A 519 0.35 19.73 5.24
N SER A 520 0.29 20.66 6.16
CA SER A 520 -0.69 20.75 7.24
C SER A 520 -1.21 22.17 7.34
N TYR A 521 -2.39 22.34 7.95
CA TYR A 521 -2.86 23.67 8.38
C TYR A 521 -2.16 24.16 9.65
N SER A 522 -1.33 23.29 10.29
CA SER A 522 -0.48 23.64 11.42
C SER A 522 0.99 23.64 11.02
N GLU A 523 1.80 24.46 11.72
CA GLU A 523 3.24 24.54 11.53
C GLU A 523 3.95 23.92 12.74
N PHE A 524 5.01 23.14 12.50
CA PHE A 524 5.76 22.43 13.53
C PHE A 524 7.23 22.84 13.52
N ARG A 525 7.79 23.03 14.70
CA ARG A 525 9.21 23.35 14.93
C ARG A 525 9.89 22.20 15.66
N TYR A 526 11.01 21.76 15.14
CA TYR A 526 11.82 20.68 15.68
C TYR A 526 13.03 21.23 16.44
N SER A 527 13.37 20.66 17.58
CA SER A 527 14.49 21.09 18.42
C SER A 527 15.04 19.96 19.29
N ASP A 528 16.16 20.25 19.98
CA ASP A 528 16.71 19.48 21.09
C ASP A 528 17.09 18.03 20.75
N LEU A 529 17.64 17.81 19.54
CA LEU A 529 18.07 16.46 19.11
C LEU A 529 19.20 15.93 19.99
N ALA A 530 18.94 14.83 20.68
CA ALA A 530 19.91 14.05 21.44
C ALA A 530 19.93 12.60 20.93
N VAL A 531 21.13 12.02 20.80
CA VAL A 531 21.32 10.64 20.36
C VAL A 531 22.28 9.95 21.31
N GLU A 532 21.87 8.81 21.86
CA GLU A 532 22.65 8.01 22.80
C GLU A 532 22.68 6.55 22.36
N ALA A 533 23.88 5.99 22.25
CA ALA A 533 24.07 4.56 21.98
C ALA A 533 24.11 3.80 23.33
N ASN A 534 23.20 2.86 23.52
CA ASN A 534 23.06 2.07 24.75
C ASN A 534 23.14 0.57 24.41
N GLY A 535 24.36 0.02 24.35
CA GLY A 535 24.58 -1.38 23.97
C GLY A 535 24.12 -1.69 22.54
N ASP A 536 23.06 -2.50 22.39
CA ASP A 536 22.53 -2.89 21.08
C ASP A 536 21.40 -1.96 20.57
N THR A 537 21.13 -0.85 21.24
CA THR A 537 20.13 0.13 20.85
C THR A 537 20.71 1.53 20.75
N VAL A 538 20.07 2.35 19.90
CA VAL A 538 20.32 3.78 19.80
C VAL A 538 19.03 4.50 20.11
N GLU A 539 19.04 5.29 21.18
CA GLU A 539 17.90 6.12 21.55
C GLU A 539 18.06 7.52 20.96
N VAL A 540 17.03 8.00 20.30
CA VAL A 540 16.97 9.32 19.65
C VAL A 540 15.84 10.11 20.30
N ARG A 541 16.18 11.23 20.97
CA ARG A 541 15.25 12.13 21.62
C ARG A 541 15.23 13.47 20.91
N LEU A 542 14.05 14.04 20.74
CA LEU A 542 13.87 15.39 20.21
C LEU A 542 12.60 16.00 20.78
N CYS A 543 12.39 17.28 20.51
CA CYS A 543 11.13 17.96 20.80
C CYS A 543 10.51 18.48 19.50
N VAL A 544 9.18 18.34 19.39
CA VAL A 544 8.38 18.95 18.33
C VAL A 544 7.34 19.88 18.95
N GLU A 545 7.29 21.12 18.48
CA GLU A 545 6.38 22.17 18.95
C GLU A 545 5.40 22.53 17.83
N ASN A 546 4.11 22.53 18.12
CA ASN A 546 3.10 23.10 17.25
C ASN A 546 3.04 24.61 17.53
N VAL A 547 3.45 25.43 16.56
CA VAL A 547 3.49 26.90 16.72
C VAL A 547 2.21 27.57 16.23
N SER A 548 1.17 26.80 15.91
CA SER A 548 -0.10 27.28 15.37
C SER A 548 -1.23 27.23 16.39
N ASP A 549 -2.33 27.94 16.10
CA ASP A 549 -3.56 27.98 16.92
C ASP A 549 -4.48 26.76 16.73
N LYS A 550 -4.07 25.76 15.93
CA LYS A 550 -4.86 24.58 15.61
C LYS A 550 -4.09 23.30 15.96
N ASP A 551 -4.77 22.34 16.58
CA ASP A 551 -4.23 21.02 16.82
C ASP A 551 -3.82 20.36 15.50
N GLY A 552 -2.70 19.64 15.49
CA GLY A 552 -2.23 18.94 14.30
C GLY A 552 -1.52 17.64 14.61
N LYS A 553 -1.59 16.70 13.68
CA LYS A 553 -0.79 15.46 13.73
C LYS A 553 0.45 15.64 12.86
N GLU A 554 1.62 15.32 13.42
CA GLU A 554 2.89 15.40 12.71
C GLU A 554 3.55 14.04 12.60
N VAL A 555 4.27 13.81 11.50
CA VAL A 555 5.00 12.57 11.22
C VAL A 555 6.50 12.83 11.35
N ILE A 556 7.09 12.28 12.39
CA ILE A 556 8.53 12.32 12.62
C ILE A 556 9.18 11.20 11.83
N GLN A 557 10.11 11.53 10.92
CA GLN A 557 10.79 10.59 10.03
C GLN A 557 12.27 10.56 10.39
N LEU A 558 12.78 9.38 10.76
CA LEU A 558 14.17 9.18 11.13
C LEU A 558 14.88 8.38 10.04
N TYR A 559 15.89 9.00 9.45
CA TYR A 559 16.77 8.40 8.45
C TYR A 559 18.16 8.18 9.01
N ILE A 560 18.89 7.24 8.44
CA ILE A 560 20.32 7.07 8.70
C ILE A 560 21.11 7.33 7.41
N HIS A 561 22.34 7.81 7.58
CA HIS A 561 23.36 7.94 6.55
C HIS A 561 24.70 7.44 7.10
N GLU A 562 25.26 6.40 6.49
CA GLU A 562 26.63 5.94 6.82
C GLU A 562 27.65 6.83 6.11
N GLN A 563 28.57 7.42 6.88
CA GLN A 563 29.64 8.23 6.32
C GLN A 563 30.80 7.35 5.84
N ASN A 564 31.18 7.49 4.57
CA ASN A 564 32.25 6.70 3.94
C ASN A 564 32.01 5.19 4.05
N PRO A 565 30.88 4.68 3.57
CA PRO A 565 30.54 3.27 3.69
C PRO A 565 31.52 2.38 2.91
N ALA A 566 31.89 1.21 3.47
CA ALA A 566 32.77 0.25 2.83
C ALA A 566 32.16 -0.40 1.57
N VAL A 567 30.83 -0.39 1.49
CA VAL A 567 30.04 -0.86 0.34
C VAL A 567 29.03 0.23 -0.03
N TYR A 568 28.58 0.23 -1.27
CA TYR A 568 27.57 1.21 -1.69
C TYR A 568 26.36 1.20 -0.75
N ARG A 569 25.90 2.38 -0.33
CA ARG A 569 24.64 2.60 0.40
C ARG A 569 23.97 3.90 -0.09
N PRO A 570 22.64 3.92 -0.18
CA PRO A 570 21.92 5.17 -0.40
C PRO A 570 22.24 6.20 0.70
N VAL A 571 22.24 7.48 0.36
CA VAL A 571 22.52 8.55 1.34
C VAL A 571 21.45 8.68 2.41
N ARG A 572 20.28 8.09 2.21
CA ARG A 572 19.16 8.10 3.17
C ARG A 572 18.43 6.78 3.18
N GLU A 573 18.26 6.24 4.36
CA GLU A 573 17.48 5.04 4.61
C GLU A 573 16.57 5.29 5.81
N LEU A 574 15.25 5.27 5.60
CA LEU A 574 14.27 5.38 6.70
C LEU A 574 14.39 4.17 7.64
N LYS A 575 14.50 4.41 8.94
CA LYS A 575 14.66 3.36 9.95
C LYS A 575 13.67 3.44 11.11
N ALA A 576 13.05 4.60 11.31
CA ALA A 576 11.96 4.75 12.26
C ALA A 576 11.04 5.90 11.84
N PHE A 577 9.81 5.82 12.28
CA PHE A 577 8.84 6.92 12.20
C PHE A 577 7.84 6.85 13.34
N GLU A 578 7.25 7.99 13.66
CA GLU A 578 6.15 8.09 14.61
C GLU A 578 5.20 9.21 14.20
N LYS A 579 3.88 8.94 14.27
CA LYS A 579 2.85 9.96 14.10
C LYS A 579 2.28 10.37 15.43
N VAL A 580 2.31 11.66 15.73
CA VAL A 580 1.89 12.20 17.02
C VAL A 580 0.91 13.35 16.87
N LEU A 581 -0.12 13.38 17.72
CA LEU A 581 -0.97 14.55 17.89
C LEU A 581 -0.25 15.54 18.81
N ILE A 582 -0.11 16.79 18.35
CA ILE A 582 0.47 17.91 19.09
C ILE A 582 -0.57 19.03 19.12
N LYS A 583 -1.03 19.39 20.31
CA LYS A 583 -2.04 20.44 20.47
C LYS A 583 -1.48 21.81 20.09
N ALA A 584 -2.37 22.76 19.83
CA ALA A 584 -1.99 24.15 19.60
C ALA A 584 -1.05 24.64 20.71
N HIS A 585 0.10 25.21 20.31
CA HIS A 585 1.15 25.71 21.20
C HIS A 585 1.80 24.69 22.16
N GLU A 586 1.55 23.40 21.93
CA GLU A 586 2.20 22.33 22.71
C GLU A 586 3.62 22.05 22.19
N LYS A 587 4.57 21.91 23.11
CA LYS A 587 5.90 21.34 22.84
C LYS A 587 5.95 19.92 23.42
N LYS A 588 6.11 18.91 22.56
CA LYS A 588 6.04 17.50 22.90
C LYS A 588 7.39 16.82 22.76
N PRO A 589 7.90 16.09 23.78
CA PRO A 589 9.08 15.26 23.65
C PRO A 589 8.74 13.98 22.87
N ILE A 590 9.65 13.58 21.99
CA ILE A 590 9.56 12.37 21.15
C ILE A 590 10.79 11.52 21.45
N VAL A 591 10.58 10.20 21.53
CA VAL A 591 11.65 9.22 21.71
C VAL A 591 11.52 8.12 20.66
N LEU A 592 12.51 7.98 19.80
CA LEU A 592 12.61 6.89 18.84
C LEU A 592 13.74 5.96 19.23
N THR A 593 13.55 4.67 19.08
CA THR A 593 14.58 3.66 19.39
C THR A 593 14.92 2.88 18.13
N LEU A 594 16.20 2.83 17.80
CA LEU A 594 16.75 1.96 16.75
C LEU A 594 17.45 0.77 17.41
N ASP A 595 17.24 -0.42 16.89
CA ASP A 595 18.08 -1.57 17.18
C ASP A 595 19.35 -1.53 16.32
N LYS A 596 20.34 -2.34 16.66
CA LYS A 596 21.60 -2.42 15.92
C LYS A 596 21.41 -2.87 14.47
N LYS A 597 20.35 -3.65 14.18
CA LYS A 597 20.02 -4.10 12.82
C LYS A 597 19.60 -2.95 11.90
N ALA A 598 19.14 -1.82 12.45
CA ALA A 598 18.82 -0.63 11.66
C ALA A 598 20.04 -0.12 10.87
N PHE A 599 21.26 -0.36 11.36
CA PHE A 599 22.52 0.07 10.75
C PHE A 599 23.14 -0.99 9.82
N ALA A 600 22.58 -2.20 9.77
CA ALA A 600 23.10 -3.31 8.99
C ALA A 600 22.84 -3.16 7.49
N TYR A 601 23.75 -3.75 6.72
CA TYR A 601 23.58 -4.10 5.31
C TYR A 601 23.76 -5.62 5.14
N TYR A 602 23.34 -6.19 4.02
CA TYR A 602 23.55 -7.60 3.75
C TYR A 602 24.87 -7.83 3.02
N SER A 603 25.83 -8.47 3.70
CA SER A 603 27.12 -8.86 3.12
C SER A 603 26.97 -10.13 2.29
N THR A 604 27.09 -10.03 0.98
CA THR A 604 27.07 -11.18 0.07
C THR A 604 28.34 -12.04 0.19
N GLN A 605 29.42 -11.49 0.73
CA GLN A 605 30.66 -12.22 0.97
C GLN A 605 30.57 -13.13 2.20
N GLU A 606 29.94 -12.62 3.27
CA GLU A 606 29.75 -13.33 4.53
C GLU A 606 28.40 -14.05 4.61
N ASN A 607 27.51 -13.80 3.63
CA ASN A 607 26.15 -14.32 3.55
C ASN A 607 25.33 -14.04 4.83
N GLN A 608 25.44 -12.82 5.38
CA GLN A 608 24.78 -12.40 6.61
C GLN A 608 24.60 -10.88 6.70
N TRP A 609 23.71 -10.45 7.61
CA TRP A 609 23.58 -9.05 7.99
C TRP A 609 24.80 -8.59 8.79
N THR A 610 25.43 -7.50 8.35
CA THR A 610 26.66 -6.96 8.91
C THR A 610 26.51 -5.48 9.22
N VAL A 611 26.98 -5.05 10.39
CA VAL A 611 27.05 -3.64 10.79
C VAL A 611 28.48 -3.16 10.67
N ASN A 612 28.72 -2.15 9.87
CA ASN A 612 30.04 -1.53 9.78
C ASN A 612 30.38 -0.76 11.06
N LYS A 613 31.65 -0.81 11.45
CA LYS A 613 32.20 0.15 12.40
C LYS A 613 32.44 1.46 11.66
N GLY A 614 31.96 2.55 12.22
CA GLY A 614 32.09 3.84 11.54
C GLY A 614 31.15 4.90 12.06
N THR A 615 31.14 6.02 11.36
CA THR A 615 30.28 7.16 11.69
C THR A 615 28.97 7.11 10.92
N PHE A 616 27.88 7.24 11.64
CA PHE A 616 26.53 7.34 11.07
C PHE A 616 25.91 8.68 11.46
N ALA A 617 25.28 9.33 10.51
CA ALA A 617 24.40 10.47 10.77
C ALA A 617 22.99 9.98 11.03
N ILE A 618 22.42 10.39 12.15
CA ILE A 618 21.00 10.27 12.51
C ILE A 618 20.33 11.54 12.03
N GLN A 619 19.43 11.41 11.09
CA GLN A 619 18.78 12.53 10.40
C GLN A 619 17.28 12.52 10.70
N ILE A 620 16.75 13.63 11.21
CA ILE A 620 15.32 13.87 11.38
C ILE A 620 14.84 14.72 10.21
N GLY A 621 14.03 14.12 9.35
CA GLY A 621 13.49 14.76 8.15
C GLY A 621 12.03 15.16 8.31
N LYS A 622 11.67 16.26 7.65
CA LYS A 622 10.28 16.58 7.33
C LYS A 622 9.77 15.69 6.19
N ASN A 623 10.68 15.32 5.32
CA ASN A 623 10.55 14.38 4.21
C ASN A 623 11.96 13.91 3.79
N ALA A 624 12.07 13.05 2.78
CA ALA A 624 13.37 12.52 2.35
C ALA A 624 14.33 13.59 1.79
N ASN A 625 13.85 14.72 1.30
CA ASN A 625 14.70 15.79 0.75
C ASN A 625 15.01 16.90 1.78
N GLU A 626 14.19 17.09 2.80
CA GLU A 626 14.31 18.17 3.78
C GLU A 626 14.66 17.60 5.16
N ILE A 627 15.96 17.63 5.52
CA ILE A 627 16.47 17.24 6.83
C ILE A 627 16.48 18.46 7.74
N LEU A 628 15.79 18.37 8.88
CA LEU A 628 15.63 19.45 9.85
C LEU A 628 16.68 19.41 10.95
N LEU A 629 17.04 18.20 11.43
CA LEU A 629 18.02 18.00 12.48
C LEU A 629 18.94 16.83 12.12
N GLU A 630 20.22 16.94 12.46
CA GLU A 630 21.20 15.88 12.26
C GLU A 630 22.15 15.77 13.44
N LYS A 631 22.51 14.55 13.82
CA LYS A 631 23.54 14.25 14.80
C LYS A 631 24.32 13.00 14.44
N GLN A 632 25.63 13.05 14.59
CA GLN A 632 26.51 11.91 14.30
C GLN A 632 26.69 11.01 15.53
N ILE A 633 26.79 9.71 15.27
CA ILE A 633 27.20 8.69 16.24
C ILE A 633 28.32 7.84 15.65
N VAL A 634 29.13 7.25 16.50
CA VAL A 634 30.17 6.28 16.11
C VAL A 634 29.79 4.92 16.65
N LEU A 635 29.63 3.95 15.74
CA LEU A 635 29.48 2.54 16.09
C LEU A 635 30.84 1.86 16.10
N VAL A 636 31.17 1.16 17.21
CA VAL A 636 32.48 0.53 17.48
C VAL A 636 32.43 -0.99 17.45
#